data_1c0300fda622f5b15c26f311a0eca2b5
#
_entry.id   1c0300fda622f5b15c26f311a0eca2b5
#
_cell.length_a   1.000
_cell.length_b   1.000
_cell.length_c   1.000
_cell.angle_alpha   90.00
_cell.angle_beta   90.00
_cell.angle_gamma   90.00
#
_symmetry.space_group_name_H-M   'P 1'
#
loop_
_entity.id
_entity.type
_entity.pdbx_description
1 polymer ?
#
loop_
_entity_poly.entity_id
_entity_poly.type
_entity_poly.pdbx_seq_one_letter_code
_entity_poly.pdbx_strand_id
1 'polypeptide(L)'
;MMRIDYFKLSFEKCLIVMMVIMMTSFSCGRDDVKTSLKLASQNRCELEKVLSHYKIERDYEKLKAAEFLIKYMPWQRSYSVDISNYYDAVDSVLAVTSERDAFKSAMKRVYEESEKHLRIDSDIQTITADYLISEIDAAFNQWRNGKWARHLDFDEFCNYLLPYKCIANQPLDDWRERLSNLARGDIDRRERECKDYQYDSKSAAISVNASMSGNYMKYTKQLEQYPIFRPETILKLPYGTCIESCIAAIQIQRSKGIPVSLDFTPQWPNRKYGHYWLSVLGLNHKSVPFVPFDIESGVLENRILSKVFRMTYNPNRELARRVRKGLRIPSSLEYIFCQDVTAEYTTADDVEVKLFSNGRISDNIYIATFNNQTWIPVDWGEKKGGRKALFHALGRNVLYMPVQCTEMHECESVGYPFFLDSRGNVTYIPICSDNKEDVCLYRKYPVYAFVYKNSAMIRGGVLDISDKSDFSNSTTFAVFPSDSLTLAGAVSSVDAAGRFVKFKSSNEGRCDMAELIFYNEEGVRLSPALIKCGREVHPNNKVNLATAINDDDPLTFFSARGEDDIWVGFDFGKKVKVSQVDYFRRSDGNNLYPGYEYSLAWWNGYTWELIDTITADKSLCFNAKQVPSGVLLLLTCLTTGTESRPFVYNGGNIIWY
;
A
#
# COMPACT_ATOMS: atom_id res chain seq x y z
N MET A 1 -12.72 -9.37 -6.03
CA MET A 1 -12.83 -9.52 -4.56
C MET A 1 -11.70 -10.44 -4.09
N MET A 2 -10.51 -9.90 -3.88
CA MET A 2 -9.37 -10.63 -3.31
C MET A 2 -8.97 -9.91 -2.03
N ARG A 3 -9.27 -10.55 -0.92
CA ARG A 3 -9.03 -10.09 0.45
C ARG A 3 -7.54 -10.09 0.76
N ILE A 4 -7.14 -9.16 1.60
CA ILE A 4 -5.91 -9.23 2.40
C ILE A 4 -6.07 -10.40 3.38
N ASP A 5 -5.85 -11.63 2.92
CA ASP A 5 -6.06 -12.84 3.73
C ASP A 5 -4.79 -13.34 4.42
N TYR A 6 -3.74 -12.51 4.50
CA TYR A 6 -2.41 -12.92 4.96
C TYR A 6 -2.29 -13.18 6.43
N PHE A 7 -2.99 -12.42 7.21
CA PHE A 7 -3.10 -12.70 8.62
C PHE A 7 -4.22 -13.71 8.92
N LYS A 8 -5.04 -14.07 7.93
CA LYS A 8 -6.28 -14.80 8.18
C LYS A 8 -6.12 -16.28 8.52
N LEU A 9 -5.32 -17.05 7.78
CA LEU A 9 -5.24 -18.50 8.04
C LEU A 9 -4.44 -18.83 9.31
N SER A 10 -3.40 -18.06 9.60
CA SER A 10 -2.63 -18.19 10.85
C SER A 10 -3.34 -17.53 12.04
N PHE A 11 -4.02 -16.40 11.81
CA PHE A 11 -4.63 -15.61 12.86
C PHE A 11 -6.00 -16.13 13.30
N GLU A 12 -6.86 -16.62 12.40
CA GLU A 12 -8.16 -17.21 12.79
C GLU A 12 -7.98 -18.48 13.63
N LYS A 13 -7.08 -19.38 13.25
CA LYS A 13 -6.75 -20.54 14.10
C LYS A 13 -6.09 -20.12 15.42
N CYS A 14 -5.28 -19.05 15.42
CA CYS A 14 -4.64 -18.50 16.61
C CYS A 14 -5.62 -17.71 17.49
N LEU A 15 -6.54 -16.94 16.90
CA LEU A 15 -7.53 -16.16 17.66
C LEU A 15 -8.53 -17.08 18.37
N ILE A 16 -8.96 -18.18 17.74
CA ILE A 16 -9.87 -19.16 18.35
C ILE A 16 -9.17 -19.88 19.52
N VAL A 17 -7.91 -20.26 19.37
CA VAL A 17 -7.13 -20.85 20.48
C VAL A 17 -6.81 -19.82 21.56
N MET A 18 -6.52 -18.56 21.22
CA MET A 18 -6.41 -17.45 22.18
C MET A 18 -7.73 -17.20 22.92
N MET A 19 -8.86 -17.18 22.22
CA MET A 19 -10.18 -17.01 22.88
C MET A 19 -10.45 -18.13 23.86
N VAL A 20 -10.17 -19.39 23.54
CA VAL A 20 -10.41 -20.53 24.44
C VAL A 20 -9.50 -20.50 25.66
N ILE A 21 -8.23 -20.15 25.51
CA ILE A 21 -7.28 -20.03 26.64
C ILE A 21 -7.54 -18.76 27.46
N MET A 22 -7.91 -17.64 26.80
CA MET A 22 -8.24 -16.39 27.50
C MET A 22 -9.59 -16.43 28.22
N MET A 23 -10.62 -17.11 27.69
CA MET A 23 -11.92 -17.20 28.33
C MET A 23 -11.88 -17.91 29.68
N THR A 24 -10.91 -18.77 29.94
CA THR A 24 -10.78 -19.48 31.22
C THR A 24 -9.94 -18.76 32.28
N SER A 25 -9.19 -17.70 31.90
CA SER A 25 -8.17 -17.08 32.76
C SER A 25 -8.28 -15.56 32.97
N PHE A 26 -9.06 -14.84 32.17
CA PHE A 26 -9.13 -13.37 32.20
C PHE A 26 -10.41 -12.79 32.75
N SER A 27 -10.73 -13.14 33.98
CA SER A 27 -11.60 -12.31 34.81
C SER A 27 -10.77 -11.13 35.34
N CYS A 28 -10.91 -9.95 34.73
CA CYS A 28 -10.34 -8.68 35.22
C CYS A 28 -8.81 -8.60 35.33
N GLY A 29 -8.04 -9.10 34.33
CA GLY A 29 -6.56 -9.11 34.36
C GLY A 29 -5.93 -7.82 33.82
N ARG A 30 -5.21 -7.08 34.68
CA ARG A 30 -4.21 -6.10 34.26
C ARG A 30 -3.00 -6.83 33.69
N ASP A 31 -2.39 -6.28 32.62
CA ASP A 31 -1.06 -6.74 32.19
C ASP A 31 -0.07 -6.41 33.32
N ASP A 32 0.44 -7.43 33.99
CA ASP A 32 1.46 -7.33 35.04
C ASP A 32 2.33 -8.58 35.06
N VAL A 33 3.55 -8.44 35.56
CA VAL A 33 4.53 -9.54 35.62
C VAL A 33 4.01 -10.75 36.38
N LYS A 34 3.28 -10.54 37.48
CA LYS A 34 2.75 -11.63 38.32
C LYS A 34 1.72 -12.47 37.56
N THR A 35 0.85 -11.83 36.79
CA THR A 35 -0.12 -12.51 35.93
C THR A 35 0.59 -13.27 34.80
N SER A 36 1.59 -12.65 34.16
CA SER A 36 2.38 -13.28 33.12
C SER A 36 3.11 -14.52 33.61
N LEU A 37 3.74 -14.47 34.80
CA LEU A 37 4.40 -15.62 35.41
C LEU A 37 3.42 -16.78 35.73
N LYS A 38 2.17 -16.49 36.02
CA LYS A 38 1.13 -17.54 36.16
C LYS A 38 0.80 -18.21 34.85
N LEU A 39 0.72 -17.41 33.74
CA LEU A 39 0.42 -17.91 32.40
C LEU A 39 1.57 -18.69 31.78
N ALA A 40 2.80 -18.49 32.24
CA ALA A 40 3.97 -19.24 31.79
C ALA A 40 3.91 -20.74 32.16
N SER A 41 3.04 -21.12 33.10
CA SER A 41 2.85 -22.52 33.48
C SER A 41 4.19 -23.21 33.83
N GLN A 42 4.60 -24.25 33.09
CA GLN A 42 5.86 -24.97 33.30
C GLN A 42 7.10 -24.14 33.01
N ASN A 43 6.99 -23.15 32.14
CA ASN A 43 8.13 -22.27 31.77
C ASN A 43 8.37 -21.13 32.78
N ARG A 44 7.59 -21.07 33.86
CA ARG A 44 7.70 -20.01 34.88
C ARG A 44 9.10 -19.91 35.47
N CYS A 45 9.77 -21.06 35.71
CA CYS A 45 11.10 -21.09 36.28
C CYS A 45 12.14 -20.37 35.40
N GLU A 46 12.03 -20.44 34.07
CA GLU A 46 12.92 -19.74 33.15
C GLU A 46 12.77 -18.22 33.30
N LEU A 47 11.53 -17.71 33.35
CA LEU A 47 11.27 -16.28 33.52
C LEU A 47 11.69 -15.77 34.91
N GLU A 48 11.51 -16.56 35.96
CA GLU A 48 12.01 -16.23 37.30
C GLU A 48 13.53 -16.21 37.39
N LYS A 49 14.24 -17.07 36.64
CA LYS A 49 15.72 -17.02 36.52
C LYS A 49 16.17 -15.68 35.93
N VAL A 50 15.52 -15.16 34.85
CA VAL A 50 15.86 -13.86 34.26
C VAL A 50 15.71 -12.73 35.28
N LEU A 51 14.56 -12.68 35.98
CA LEU A 51 14.36 -11.65 37.00
C LEU A 51 15.35 -11.75 38.17
N SER A 52 15.70 -12.97 38.60
CA SER A 52 16.64 -13.21 39.65
C SER A 52 18.06 -12.82 39.24
N HIS A 53 18.47 -13.11 37.99
CA HIS A 53 19.75 -12.75 37.43
C HIS A 53 20.04 -11.25 37.64
N TYR A 54 19.16 -10.36 37.12
CA TYR A 54 19.36 -8.94 37.24
C TYR A 54 19.19 -8.36 38.65
N LYS A 55 18.39 -9.03 39.51
CA LYS A 55 18.35 -8.68 40.96
C LYS A 55 19.64 -8.96 41.66
N ILE A 56 20.28 -10.09 41.39
CA ILE A 56 21.57 -10.48 41.97
C ILE A 56 22.68 -9.54 41.47
N GLU A 57 22.69 -9.20 40.18
CA GLU A 57 23.64 -8.26 39.59
C GLU A 57 23.40 -6.81 40.03
N ARG A 58 22.27 -6.51 40.67
CA ARG A 58 21.81 -5.17 41.05
C ARG A 58 21.66 -4.23 39.87
N ASP A 59 21.41 -4.77 38.67
CA ASP A 59 21.14 -3.98 37.46
C ASP A 59 19.63 -3.70 37.36
N TYR A 60 19.19 -2.62 38.00
CA TYR A 60 17.78 -2.26 38.07
C TYR A 60 17.18 -1.78 36.74
N GLU A 61 17.99 -1.26 35.80
CA GLU A 61 17.49 -0.89 34.48
C GLU A 61 17.20 -2.14 33.64
N LYS A 62 18.12 -3.11 33.61
CA LYS A 62 17.87 -4.39 32.94
C LYS A 62 16.74 -5.18 33.59
N LEU A 63 16.60 -5.11 34.94
CA LEU A 63 15.45 -5.70 35.61
C LEU A 63 14.14 -5.10 35.13
N LYS A 64 14.02 -3.77 35.01
CA LYS A 64 12.82 -3.11 34.48
C LYS A 64 12.55 -3.50 33.02
N ALA A 65 13.58 -3.64 32.22
CA ALA A 65 13.48 -4.10 30.85
C ALA A 65 12.97 -5.55 30.75
N ALA A 66 13.50 -6.44 31.59
CA ALA A 66 12.99 -7.81 31.71
C ALA A 66 11.52 -7.86 32.16
N GLU A 67 11.16 -7.03 33.14
CA GLU A 67 9.77 -6.89 33.59
C GLU A 67 8.86 -6.38 32.46
N PHE A 68 9.29 -5.44 31.65
CA PHE A 68 8.56 -4.94 30.47
C PHE A 68 8.31 -6.06 29.47
N LEU A 69 9.35 -6.82 29.10
CA LEU A 69 9.22 -7.91 28.14
C LEU A 69 8.30 -9.02 28.69
N ILE A 70 8.52 -9.48 29.91
CA ILE A 70 7.71 -10.53 30.54
C ILE A 70 6.25 -10.12 30.71
N LYS A 71 6.00 -8.87 31.07
CA LYS A 71 4.65 -8.32 31.23
C LYS A 71 3.79 -8.47 29.97
N TYR A 72 4.35 -8.23 28.78
CA TYR A 72 3.63 -8.28 27.50
C TYR A 72 3.87 -9.56 26.69
N MET A 73 4.74 -10.46 27.20
CA MET A 73 5.03 -11.74 26.56
C MET A 73 3.81 -12.68 26.35
N PRO A 74 2.77 -12.68 27.22
CA PRO A 74 1.56 -13.49 26.96
C PRO A 74 0.89 -13.24 25.60
N TRP A 75 1.10 -12.06 25.03
CA TRP A 75 0.59 -11.67 23.72
C TRP A 75 1.51 -12.07 22.56
N GLN A 76 2.73 -12.47 22.84
CA GLN A 76 3.77 -12.77 21.84
C GLN A 76 3.75 -14.24 21.45
N ARG A 77 3.99 -14.48 20.17
CA ARG A 77 4.09 -15.81 19.57
C ARG A 77 5.19 -15.86 18.54
N SER A 78 5.82 -17.01 18.39
CA SER A 78 6.94 -17.24 17.47
C SER A 78 6.77 -18.54 16.72
N TYR A 79 7.20 -18.58 15.45
CA TYR A 79 7.39 -19.85 14.77
C TYR A 79 8.37 -20.71 15.55
N SER A 80 8.06 -22.02 15.64
CA SER A 80 8.99 -22.99 16.22
C SER A 80 10.26 -23.13 15.36
N VAL A 81 11.28 -23.77 15.91
CA VAL A 81 12.56 -24.01 15.21
C VAL A 81 12.40 -24.75 13.86
N ASP A 82 11.32 -25.50 13.69
CA ASP A 82 11.00 -26.23 12.45
C ASP A 82 10.85 -25.31 11.24
N ILE A 83 10.63 -24.01 11.42
CA ILE A 83 10.58 -23.03 10.31
C ILE A 83 11.92 -22.94 9.56
N SER A 84 13.03 -23.33 10.16
CA SER A 84 14.35 -23.38 9.50
C SER A 84 14.32 -24.26 8.26
N ASN A 85 13.65 -25.42 8.35
CA ASN A 85 13.53 -26.35 7.22
C ASN A 85 12.73 -25.69 6.06
N TYR A 86 11.71 -24.93 6.39
CA TYR A 86 10.96 -24.16 5.38
C TYR A 86 11.85 -23.10 4.72
N TYR A 87 12.65 -22.34 5.49
CA TYR A 87 13.57 -21.34 4.94
C TYR A 87 14.63 -21.97 4.04
N ASP A 88 15.17 -23.11 4.40
CA ASP A 88 16.18 -23.82 3.61
C ASP A 88 15.58 -24.37 2.30
N ALA A 89 14.33 -24.84 2.33
CA ALA A 89 13.61 -25.24 1.13
C ALA A 89 13.35 -24.04 0.20
N VAL A 90 12.97 -22.87 0.73
CA VAL A 90 12.82 -21.64 -0.03
C VAL A 90 14.13 -21.20 -0.68
N ASP A 91 15.22 -21.18 0.08
CA ASP A 91 16.56 -20.83 -0.44
C ASP A 91 17.03 -21.81 -1.52
N SER A 92 16.69 -23.09 -1.40
CA SER A 92 16.97 -24.10 -2.42
C SER A 92 16.23 -23.83 -3.73
N VAL A 93 14.97 -23.39 -3.65
CA VAL A 93 14.20 -22.98 -4.84
C VAL A 93 14.81 -21.74 -5.48
N LEU A 94 15.21 -20.74 -4.69
CA LEU A 94 15.85 -19.52 -5.19
C LEU A 94 17.19 -19.79 -5.88
N ALA A 95 17.93 -20.79 -5.44
CA ALA A 95 19.22 -21.15 -6.04
C ALA A 95 19.07 -21.71 -7.47
N VAL A 96 17.93 -22.29 -7.82
CA VAL A 96 17.71 -22.97 -9.11
C VAL A 96 16.73 -22.23 -10.04
N THR A 97 15.96 -21.25 -9.56
CA THR A 97 15.02 -20.51 -10.40
C THR A 97 14.88 -19.04 -9.94
N SER A 98 15.12 -18.14 -10.89
CA SER A 98 14.92 -16.69 -10.74
C SER A 98 13.72 -16.18 -11.56
N GLU A 99 13.14 -17.03 -12.41
CA GLU A 99 11.96 -16.69 -13.19
C GLU A 99 10.73 -16.63 -12.26
N ARG A 100 9.94 -15.55 -12.38
CA ARG A 100 8.88 -15.19 -11.44
C ARG A 100 7.79 -16.25 -11.29
N ASP A 101 7.26 -16.74 -12.41
CA ASP A 101 6.11 -17.65 -12.36
C ASP A 101 6.53 -19.07 -11.99
N ALA A 102 7.74 -19.49 -12.39
CA ALA A 102 8.36 -20.72 -11.96
C ALA A 102 8.63 -20.71 -10.46
N PHE A 103 9.18 -19.60 -9.93
CA PHE A 103 9.40 -19.43 -8.49
C PHE A 103 8.08 -19.51 -7.70
N LYS A 104 7.04 -18.81 -8.14
CA LYS A 104 5.71 -18.88 -7.49
C LYS A 104 5.16 -20.29 -7.43
N SER A 105 5.24 -21.01 -8.54
CA SER A 105 4.76 -22.39 -8.63
C SER A 105 5.55 -23.33 -7.70
N ALA A 106 6.86 -23.12 -7.59
CA ALA A 106 7.72 -23.86 -6.66
C ALA A 106 7.42 -23.49 -5.20
N MET A 107 7.25 -22.22 -4.89
CA MET A 107 6.91 -21.76 -3.54
C MET A 107 5.59 -22.30 -3.03
N LYS A 108 4.58 -22.43 -3.90
CA LYS A 108 3.30 -23.06 -3.54
C LYS A 108 3.53 -24.50 -3.06
N ARG A 109 4.32 -25.28 -3.78
CA ARG A 109 4.64 -26.67 -3.38
C ARG A 109 5.42 -26.73 -2.07
N VAL A 110 6.47 -25.91 -1.93
CA VAL A 110 7.25 -25.84 -0.68
C VAL A 110 6.36 -25.51 0.52
N TYR A 111 5.42 -24.57 0.36
CA TYR A 111 4.50 -24.21 1.42
C TYR A 111 3.53 -25.36 1.76
N GLU A 112 2.89 -25.97 0.76
CA GLU A 112 1.95 -27.09 0.94
C GLU A 112 2.61 -28.29 1.63
N GLU A 113 3.89 -28.56 1.36
CA GLU A 113 4.69 -29.58 2.02
C GLU A 113 5.07 -29.22 3.46
N SER A 114 5.39 -27.95 3.71
CA SER A 114 5.88 -27.45 4.99
C SER A 114 4.78 -27.11 5.98
N GLU A 115 3.59 -26.68 5.50
CA GLU A 115 2.50 -26.13 6.33
C GLU A 115 2.11 -27.05 7.51
N LYS A 116 2.14 -28.36 7.30
CA LYS A 116 1.77 -29.37 8.31
C LYS A 116 2.74 -29.41 9.48
N HIS A 117 3.98 -28.94 9.28
CA HIS A 117 5.06 -28.93 10.26
C HIS A 117 5.30 -27.56 10.86
N LEU A 118 4.76 -26.49 10.27
CA LEU A 118 4.89 -25.14 10.78
C LEU A 118 4.01 -24.95 12.02
N ARG A 119 4.65 -24.71 13.16
CA ARG A 119 3.96 -24.44 14.43
C ARG A 119 4.28 -23.05 14.91
N ILE A 120 3.31 -22.42 15.55
CA ILE A 120 3.45 -21.13 16.21
C ILE A 120 3.19 -21.35 17.70
N ASP A 121 4.22 -21.19 18.49
CA ASP A 121 4.20 -21.40 19.93
C ASP A 121 4.03 -20.06 20.67
N SER A 122 3.57 -20.11 21.90
CA SER A 122 3.49 -18.94 22.78
C SER A 122 4.84 -18.68 23.39
N ASP A 123 5.41 -17.48 23.20
CA ASP A 123 6.75 -17.14 23.68
C ASP A 123 6.89 -17.33 25.19
N ILE A 124 5.86 -16.99 25.95
CA ILE A 124 5.88 -17.13 27.41
C ILE A 124 6.00 -18.59 27.88
N GLN A 125 5.68 -19.56 27.03
CA GLN A 125 5.74 -20.98 27.34
C GLN A 125 7.00 -21.67 26.79
N THR A 126 7.78 -20.98 25.93
CA THR A 126 8.91 -21.61 25.21
C THR A 126 10.24 -20.88 25.34
N ILE A 127 10.22 -19.58 25.68
CA ILE A 127 11.44 -18.78 25.78
C ILE A 127 12.33 -19.26 26.95
N THR A 128 13.64 -19.39 26.71
CA THR A 128 14.60 -19.78 27.75
C THR A 128 15.18 -18.56 28.46
N ALA A 129 15.66 -18.74 29.67
CA ALA A 129 16.33 -17.69 30.43
C ALA A 129 17.57 -17.20 29.73
N ASP A 130 18.42 -18.13 29.25
CA ASP A 130 19.68 -17.80 28.57
C ASP A 130 19.46 -16.95 27.33
N TYR A 131 18.46 -17.32 26.49
CA TYR A 131 18.08 -16.53 25.31
C TYR A 131 17.64 -15.12 25.70
N LEU A 132 16.71 -14.99 26.65
CA LEU A 132 16.15 -13.68 27.02
C LEU A 132 17.20 -12.78 27.69
N ILE A 133 18.08 -13.32 28.51
CA ILE A 133 19.21 -12.58 29.11
C ILE A 133 20.16 -12.10 28.00
N SER A 134 20.53 -12.98 27.07
CA SER A 134 21.41 -12.64 25.95
C SER A 134 20.84 -11.51 25.12
N GLU A 135 19.55 -11.55 24.77
CA GLU A 135 18.87 -10.52 23.99
C GLU A 135 18.79 -9.18 24.74
N ILE A 136 18.49 -9.19 26.04
CA ILE A 136 18.46 -7.97 26.87
C ILE A 136 19.88 -7.38 26.95
N ASP A 137 20.89 -8.18 27.21
CA ASP A 137 22.26 -7.71 27.33
C ASP A 137 22.81 -7.15 26.03
N ALA A 138 22.52 -7.80 24.90
CA ALA A 138 22.86 -7.30 23.57
C ALA A 138 22.17 -5.97 23.26
N ALA A 139 20.88 -5.84 23.57
CA ALA A 139 20.13 -4.61 23.38
C ALA A 139 20.69 -3.46 24.25
N PHE A 140 21.00 -3.71 25.52
CA PHE A 140 21.63 -2.74 26.41
C PHE A 140 23.01 -2.31 25.93
N ASN A 141 23.82 -3.25 25.46
CA ASN A 141 25.12 -2.94 24.87
C ASN A 141 24.97 -2.02 23.65
N GLN A 142 24.00 -2.28 22.76
CA GLN A 142 23.69 -1.42 21.63
C GLN A 142 23.22 -0.02 22.07
N TRP A 143 22.41 0.05 23.12
CA TRP A 143 21.89 1.31 23.64
C TRP A 143 22.98 2.17 24.32
N ARG A 144 23.69 1.58 25.32
CA ARG A 144 24.63 2.33 26.19
C ARG A 144 26.01 2.51 25.55
N ASN A 145 26.50 1.49 24.84
CA ASN A 145 27.83 1.46 24.24
C ASN A 145 27.83 1.61 22.73
N GLY A 146 26.66 1.40 22.10
CA GLY A 146 26.47 1.55 20.65
C GLY A 146 26.61 2.98 20.18
N LYS A 147 26.74 3.19 18.87
CA LYS A 147 27.02 4.48 18.28
C LYS A 147 25.77 5.32 18.05
N TRP A 148 24.62 4.71 17.77
CA TRP A 148 23.45 5.42 17.22
C TRP A 148 22.22 5.46 18.10
N ALA A 149 22.26 4.88 19.30
CA ALA A 149 21.10 4.75 20.19
C ALA A 149 21.24 5.45 21.55
N ARG A 150 22.35 6.11 21.83
CA ARG A 150 22.64 6.71 23.15
C ARG A 150 21.69 7.84 23.54
N HIS A 151 21.03 8.45 22.56
CA HIS A 151 20.06 9.54 22.77
C HIS A 151 18.71 9.03 23.25
N LEU A 152 18.41 7.74 23.13
CA LEU A 152 17.13 7.18 23.53
C LEU A 152 16.93 7.27 25.04
N ASP A 153 15.73 7.68 25.46
CA ASP A 153 15.29 7.44 26.81
C ASP A 153 14.90 5.96 27.02
N PHE A 154 14.52 5.59 28.25
CA PHE A 154 14.19 4.19 28.55
C PHE A 154 12.93 3.69 27.82
N ASP A 155 11.91 4.53 27.66
CA ASP A 155 10.67 4.15 27.00
C ASP A 155 10.89 4.00 25.48
N GLU A 156 11.69 4.87 24.88
CA GLU A 156 12.13 4.76 23.48
C GLU A 156 12.99 3.51 23.29
N PHE A 157 13.94 3.24 24.19
CA PHE A 157 14.72 2.00 24.14
C PHE A 157 13.83 0.75 24.18
N CYS A 158 12.84 0.72 25.06
CA CYS A 158 11.88 -0.39 25.15
C CYS A 158 11.07 -0.61 23.88
N ASN A 159 10.84 0.43 23.07
CA ASN A 159 10.06 0.34 21.83
C ASN A 159 10.95 0.08 20.60
N TYR A 160 12.15 0.65 20.54
CA TYR A 160 12.97 0.64 19.32
C TYR A 160 14.07 -0.41 19.31
N LEU A 161 14.63 -0.81 20.45
CA LEU A 161 15.76 -1.72 20.48
C LEU A 161 15.60 -2.94 21.39
N LEU A 162 14.98 -2.80 22.55
CA LEU A 162 14.87 -3.88 23.54
C LEU A 162 14.16 -5.13 23.04
N PRO A 163 13.05 -5.05 22.24
CA PRO A 163 12.32 -6.25 21.86
C PRO A 163 13.20 -7.28 21.15
N TYR A 164 13.13 -8.53 21.60
CA TYR A 164 13.84 -9.67 21.00
C TYR A 164 13.27 -10.09 19.64
N LYS A 165 12.23 -9.43 19.19
CA LYS A 165 11.64 -9.58 17.86
C LYS A 165 11.20 -8.22 17.30
N CYS A 166 11.17 -8.09 15.98
CA CYS A 166 10.76 -6.87 15.28
C CYS A 166 9.31 -6.94 14.80
N ILE A 167 8.77 -8.14 14.67
CA ILE A 167 7.43 -8.41 14.12
C ILE A 167 6.79 -9.61 14.83
N ALA A 168 5.46 -9.75 14.68
CA ALA A 168 4.73 -10.93 15.14
C ALA A 168 5.23 -12.20 14.45
N ASN A 169 5.21 -13.31 15.20
CA ASN A 169 5.61 -14.65 14.75
C ASN A 169 7.08 -14.80 14.29
N GLN A 170 7.92 -13.78 14.46
CA GLN A 170 9.36 -13.93 14.22
C GLN A 170 9.91 -15.08 15.07
N PRO A 171 10.72 -15.99 14.50
CA PRO A 171 11.38 -17.06 15.27
C PRO A 171 12.26 -16.52 16.39
N LEU A 172 12.42 -17.28 17.46
CA LEU A 172 13.38 -17.01 18.52
C LEU A 172 14.74 -17.56 18.06
N ASP A 173 15.50 -16.74 17.36
CA ASP A 173 16.83 -17.07 16.81
C ASP A 173 17.86 -15.97 17.13
N ASP A 174 19.10 -16.18 16.74
CA ASP A 174 20.23 -15.29 16.94
C ASP A 174 20.32 -14.14 15.93
N TRP A 175 19.18 -13.64 15.46
CA TRP A 175 19.10 -12.65 14.37
C TRP A 175 19.97 -11.40 14.60
N ARG A 176 20.11 -10.94 15.85
CA ARG A 176 20.92 -9.74 16.17
C ARG A 176 22.40 -9.99 15.84
N GLU A 177 22.96 -11.11 16.25
CA GLU A 177 24.35 -11.47 15.97
C GLU A 177 24.53 -11.75 14.48
N ARG A 178 23.71 -12.62 13.91
CA ARG A 178 23.76 -13.08 12.52
C ARG A 178 23.70 -11.94 11.51
N LEU A 179 22.81 -10.95 11.73
CA LEU A 179 22.64 -9.82 10.83
C LEU A 179 23.55 -8.63 11.13
N SER A 180 24.33 -8.64 12.21
CA SER A 180 25.15 -7.51 12.65
C SER A 180 26.16 -7.04 11.61
N ASN A 181 26.73 -7.95 10.82
CA ASN A 181 27.71 -7.67 9.78
C ASN A 181 27.12 -7.46 8.37
N LEU A 182 25.83 -7.77 8.18
CA LEU A 182 25.18 -7.62 6.89
C LEU A 182 25.02 -6.13 6.52
N ALA A 183 25.24 -5.75 5.26
CA ALA A 183 25.09 -4.37 4.76
C ALA A 183 25.90 -3.30 5.53
N ARG A 184 27.16 -3.58 5.86
CA ARG A 184 28.04 -2.65 6.61
C ARG A 184 28.91 -1.75 5.74
N GLY A 185 29.06 -2.04 4.46
CA GLY A 185 30.06 -1.39 3.60
C GLY A 185 30.03 0.13 3.59
N ASP A 186 28.84 0.73 3.42
CA ASP A 186 28.69 2.19 3.41
C ASP A 186 28.82 2.81 4.82
N ILE A 187 28.42 2.08 5.86
CA ILE A 187 28.62 2.54 7.24
C ILE A 187 30.12 2.64 7.53
N ASP A 188 30.87 1.57 7.28
CA ASP A 188 32.30 1.51 7.55
C ASP A 188 33.09 2.55 6.76
N ARG A 189 32.69 2.85 5.53
CA ARG A 189 33.27 3.94 4.72
C ARG A 189 33.01 5.30 5.37
N ARG A 190 31.75 5.63 5.71
CA ARG A 190 31.38 6.91 6.29
C ARG A 190 31.95 7.13 7.67
N GLU A 191 32.09 6.11 8.48
CA GLU A 191 32.78 6.19 9.77
C GLU A 191 34.23 6.59 9.64
N ARG A 192 34.92 6.19 8.55
CA ARG A 192 36.28 6.64 8.25
C ARG A 192 36.33 8.08 7.76
N GLU A 193 35.29 8.51 7.02
CA GLU A 193 35.25 9.84 6.36
C GLU A 193 34.75 10.96 7.29
N CYS A 194 33.87 10.63 8.28
CA CYS A 194 33.22 11.64 9.13
C CYS A 194 33.12 11.18 10.58
N LYS A 195 33.82 11.88 11.49
CA LYS A 195 33.84 11.56 12.93
C LYS A 195 32.47 11.71 13.60
N ASP A 196 31.65 12.69 13.19
CA ASP A 196 30.36 12.96 13.79
C ASP A 196 29.27 11.98 13.32
N TYR A 197 29.52 11.26 12.23
CA TYR A 197 28.60 10.27 11.67
C TYR A 197 28.19 9.18 12.66
N GLN A 198 29.11 8.76 13.55
CA GLN A 198 28.90 7.69 14.52
C GLN A 198 27.79 7.96 15.55
N TYR A 199 27.29 9.20 15.64
CA TYR A 199 26.24 9.58 16.59
C TYR A 199 24.90 9.88 15.92
N ASP A 200 24.84 9.94 14.58
CA ASP A 200 23.60 10.24 13.84
C ASP A 200 22.92 8.98 13.35
N SER A 201 21.88 8.57 14.07
CA SER A 201 21.02 7.41 13.72
C SER A 201 20.39 7.50 12.34
N LYS A 202 19.98 8.72 11.89
CA LYS A 202 19.40 8.95 10.57
C LYS A 202 20.41 8.68 9.47
N SER A 203 21.61 9.24 9.56
CA SER A 203 22.67 9.00 8.58
C SER A 203 23.10 7.55 8.53
N ALA A 204 23.14 6.85 9.69
CA ALA A 204 23.40 5.43 9.76
C ALA A 204 22.30 4.61 9.06
N ALA A 205 21.02 4.91 9.30
CA ALA A 205 19.90 4.24 8.66
C ALA A 205 19.94 4.41 7.14
N ILE A 206 20.19 5.62 6.64
CA ILE A 206 20.31 5.91 5.20
C ILE A 206 21.48 5.13 4.58
N SER A 207 22.62 5.02 5.28
CA SER A 207 23.78 4.31 4.76
C SER A 207 23.57 2.79 4.67
N VAL A 208 22.93 2.19 5.68
CA VAL A 208 22.51 0.78 5.60
C VAL A 208 21.53 0.58 4.46
N ASN A 209 20.58 1.48 4.30
CA ASN A 209 19.59 1.42 3.24
C ASN A 209 20.25 1.52 1.84
N ALA A 210 21.22 2.42 1.68
CA ALA A 210 22.00 2.56 0.45
C ALA A 210 22.81 1.31 0.12
N SER A 211 23.44 0.66 1.12
CA SER A 211 24.15 -0.62 0.92
C SER A 211 23.25 -1.75 0.43
N MET A 212 21.94 -1.65 0.66
CA MET A 212 20.94 -2.64 0.25
C MET A 212 20.20 -2.24 -1.04
N SER A 213 20.41 -1.04 -1.57
CA SER A 213 19.62 -0.48 -2.69
C SER A 213 19.69 -1.30 -3.98
N GLY A 214 20.78 -2.06 -4.21
CA GLY A 214 20.89 -2.99 -5.33
C GLY A 214 19.92 -4.18 -5.30
N ASN A 215 19.28 -4.39 -4.16
CA ASN A 215 18.33 -5.49 -3.92
C ASN A 215 16.86 -5.02 -3.97
N TYR A 216 16.56 -3.97 -4.74
CA TYR A 216 15.23 -3.42 -4.87
C TYR A 216 14.24 -4.46 -5.40
N MET A 217 13.26 -4.83 -4.58
CA MET A 217 12.23 -5.79 -4.93
C MET A 217 11.09 -5.13 -5.71
N LYS A 218 10.75 -5.72 -6.85
CA LYS A 218 9.51 -5.34 -7.55
C LYS A 218 8.31 -5.87 -6.77
N TYR A 219 7.39 -4.96 -6.41
CA TYR A 219 6.19 -5.31 -5.66
C TYR A 219 5.37 -6.43 -6.32
N THR A 220 5.01 -7.45 -5.56
CA THR A 220 4.05 -8.48 -5.94
C THR A 220 3.19 -8.89 -4.75
N LYS A 221 1.88 -8.99 -4.97
CA LYS A 221 0.93 -9.45 -3.94
C LYS A 221 0.93 -10.96 -3.69
N GLN A 222 1.52 -11.72 -4.58
CA GLN A 222 1.33 -13.17 -4.62
C GLN A 222 2.15 -13.92 -3.57
N LEU A 223 3.10 -13.26 -2.91
CA LEU A 223 3.85 -13.84 -1.81
C LEU A 223 3.21 -13.58 -0.44
N GLU A 224 2.19 -12.74 -0.38
CA GLU A 224 1.49 -12.41 0.88
C GLU A 224 0.82 -13.60 1.60
N GLN A 225 0.76 -14.77 1.06
CA GLN A 225 0.15 -15.97 1.67
C GLN A 225 1.16 -16.88 2.38
N TYR A 226 2.46 -16.58 2.36
CA TYR A 226 3.49 -17.45 2.93
C TYR A 226 4.07 -16.87 4.24
N PRO A 227 4.63 -17.66 5.15
CA PRO A 227 5.39 -17.14 6.26
C PRO A 227 6.46 -16.17 5.79
N ILE A 228 6.69 -15.11 6.56
CA ILE A 228 7.70 -14.10 6.22
C ILE A 228 9.06 -14.77 6.19
N PHE A 229 9.79 -14.54 5.11
CA PHE A 229 11.12 -15.09 4.90
C PHE A 229 12.15 -14.41 5.82
N ARG A 230 13.26 -15.12 6.08
CA ARG A 230 14.40 -14.52 6.76
C ARG A 230 15.01 -13.39 5.92
N PRO A 231 15.61 -12.36 6.54
CA PRO A 231 16.17 -11.21 5.82
C PRO A 231 17.12 -11.58 4.69
N GLU A 232 17.96 -12.59 4.89
CA GLU A 232 18.94 -13.04 3.88
C GLU A 232 18.27 -13.62 2.64
N THR A 233 17.14 -14.27 2.81
CA THR A 233 16.32 -14.75 1.69
C THR A 233 15.64 -13.58 0.97
N ILE A 234 15.07 -12.64 1.74
CA ILE A 234 14.40 -11.45 1.18
C ILE A 234 15.36 -10.63 0.30
N LEU A 235 16.61 -10.46 0.73
CA LEU A 235 17.62 -9.71 -0.04
C LEU A 235 17.99 -10.38 -1.38
N LYS A 236 17.71 -11.66 -1.56
CA LYS A 236 17.95 -12.39 -2.82
C LYS A 236 16.71 -12.42 -3.73
N LEU A 237 15.53 -12.08 -3.21
CA LEU A 237 14.29 -12.12 -3.99
C LEU A 237 14.21 -10.94 -4.96
N PRO A 238 13.96 -11.18 -6.26
CA PRO A 238 13.78 -10.11 -7.24
C PRO A 238 12.40 -9.43 -7.15
N TYR A 239 11.53 -9.90 -6.28
CA TYR A 239 10.17 -9.39 -6.05
C TYR A 239 9.70 -9.75 -4.64
N GLY A 240 8.83 -8.92 -4.08
CA GLY A 240 8.26 -9.07 -2.75
C GLY A 240 7.24 -7.98 -2.44
N THR A 241 6.81 -7.94 -1.20
CA THR A 241 5.85 -6.95 -0.69
C THR A 241 6.55 -5.84 0.07
N CYS A 242 5.87 -4.70 0.26
CA CYS A 242 6.42 -3.61 1.07
C CYS A 242 6.70 -4.05 2.51
N ILE A 243 5.88 -4.96 3.07
CA ILE A 243 6.09 -5.44 4.43
C ILE A 243 7.33 -6.34 4.54
N GLU A 244 7.59 -7.23 3.57
CA GLU A 244 8.79 -8.07 3.56
C GLU A 244 10.06 -7.23 3.50
N SER A 245 10.09 -6.23 2.61
CA SER A 245 11.21 -5.28 2.54
C SER A 245 11.43 -4.54 3.86
N CYS A 246 10.34 -4.07 4.49
CA CYS A 246 10.42 -3.41 5.79
C CYS A 246 10.95 -4.33 6.88
N ILE A 247 10.50 -5.59 6.91
CA ILE A 247 10.91 -6.58 7.91
C ILE A 247 12.39 -6.92 7.80
N ALA A 248 12.87 -7.16 6.59
CA ALA A 248 14.30 -7.40 6.38
C ALA A 248 15.12 -6.18 6.84
N ALA A 249 14.73 -4.99 6.40
CA ALA A 249 15.47 -3.78 6.72
C ALA A 249 15.44 -3.42 8.22
N ILE A 250 14.30 -3.60 8.93
CA ILE A 250 14.22 -3.32 10.37
C ILE A 250 15.11 -4.28 11.17
N GLN A 251 15.13 -5.57 10.84
CA GLN A 251 15.99 -6.54 11.53
C GLN A 251 17.47 -6.23 11.30
N ILE A 252 17.86 -5.96 10.06
CA ILE A 252 19.24 -5.60 9.71
C ILE A 252 19.67 -4.31 10.42
N GLN A 253 18.83 -3.31 10.49
CA GLN A 253 19.17 -2.03 11.14
C GLN A 253 19.21 -2.14 12.66
N ARG A 254 18.20 -2.78 13.28
CA ARG A 254 18.21 -3.01 14.73
C ARG A 254 19.35 -3.91 15.19
N SER A 255 19.79 -4.88 14.36
CA SER A 255 20.98 -5.70 14.67
C SER A 255 22.26 -4.89 14.85
N LYS A 256 22.30 -3.66 14.30
CA LYS A 256 23.41 -2.70 14.42
C LYS A 256 23.21 -1.66 15.51
N GLY A 257 22.10 -1.71 16.22
CA GLY A 257 21.74 -0.73 17.23
C GLY A 257 21.18 0.58 16.65
N ILE A 258 20.67 0.57 15.40
CA ILE A 258 20.00 1.73 14.79
C ILE A 258 18.52 1.70 15.23
N PRO A 259 17.99 2.77 15.88
CA PRO A 259 16.64 2.79 16.43
C PRO A 259 15.61 3.05 15.34
N VAL A 260 15.17 2.00 14.68
CA VAL A 260 14.13 2.05 13.64
C VAL A 260 12.84 1.37 14.09
N SER A 261 11.72 1.88 13.61
CA SER A 261 10.39 1.30 13.77
C SER A 261 9.77 0.97 12.42
N LEU A 262 8.75 0.12 12.46
CA LEU A 262 7.90 -0.17 11.32
C LEU A 262 6.59 0.60 11.50
N ASP A 263 6.32 1.53 10.58
CA ASP A 263 5.12 2.35 10.59
C ASP A 263 4.21 1.97 9.41
N PHE A 264 2.92 2.12 9.58
CA PHE A 264 1.96 1.75 8.54
C PHE A 264 0.68 2.57 8.57
N THR A 265 0.03 2.67 7.42
CA THR A 265 -1.36 3.10 7.30
C THR A 265 -2.23 1.90 6.94
N PRO A 266 -3.32 1.62 7.69
CA PRO A 266 -4.21 0.51 7.38
C PRO A 266 -4.83 0.61 5.99
N GLN A 267 -5.15 1.84 5.57
CA GLN A 267 -5.73 2.15 4.29
C GLN A 267 -5.41 3.60 3.89
N TRP A 268 -4.92 3.79 2.66
CA TRP A 268 -4.84 5.10 2.06
C TRP A 268 -6.24 5.65 1.77
N PRO A 269 -6.56 6.90 2.13
CA PRO A 269 -7.89 7.45 1.85
C PRO A 269 -8.16 7.72 0.37
N ASN A 270 -7.13 7.82 -0.45
CA ASN A 270 -7.22 8.15 -1.87
C ASN A 270 -6.57 7.13 -2.82
N ARG A 271 -6.29 5.91 -2.34
CA ARG A 271 -5.64 4.82 -3.11
C ARG A 271 -6.13 3.46 -2.65
N LYS A 272 -5.79 2.43 -3.43
CA LYS A 272 -5.95 1.03 -2.99
C LYS A 272 -4.96 0.70 -1.88
N TYR A 273 -5.36 -0.18 -0.97
CA TYR A 273 -4.56 -0.81 0.07
C TYR A 273 -3.99 0.13 1.14
N GLY A 274 -3.45 -0.48 2.19
CA GLY A 274 -2.55 0.14 3.15
C GLY A 274 -1.11 0.19 2.63
N HIS A 275 -0.20 0.63 3.49
CA HIS A 275 1.22 0.68 3.16
C HIS A 275 2.07 0.59 4.42
N TYR A 276 3.28 0.04 4.28
CA TYR A 276 4.28 -0.09 5.32
C TYR A 276 5.56 0.65 4.91
N TRP A 277 6.21 1.30 5.87
CA TRP A 277 7.49 1.95 5.69
C TRP A 277 8.30 1.91 7.00
N LEU A 278 9.55 2.31 6.96
CA LEU A 278 10.38 2.43 8.15
C LEU A 278 10.48 3.89 8.61
N SER A 279 10.73 4.05 9.90
CA SER A 279 11.00 5.33 10.53
C SER A 279 12.18 5.20 11.48
N VAL A 280 13.19 6.06 11.36
CA VAL A 280 14.31 6.13 12.28
C VAL A 280 14.10 7.25 13.29
N LEU A 281 14.35 6.98 14.55
CA LEU A 281 14.32 8.01 15.60
C LEU A 281 15.63 8.80 15.58
N GLY A 282 15.55 10.08 15.22
CA GLY A 282 16.69 10.98 15.14
C GLY A 282 17.13 11.51 16.50
N LEU A 283 18.27 12.21 16.55
CA LEU A 283 18.84 12.82 17.76
C LEU A 283 17.90 13.83 18.45
N ASN A 284 16.95 14.38 17.71
CA ASN A 284 15.93 15.32 18.21
C ASN A 284 14.65 14.64 18.69
N HIS A 285 14.68 13.32 18.87
CA HIS A 285 13.52 12.48 19.23
C HIS A 285 12.35 12.57 18.23
N LYS A 286 12.63 12.96 16.98
CA LYS A 286 11.63 12.97 15.91
C LYS A 286 11.87 11.81 14.96
N SER A 287 10.78 11.20 14.55
CA SER A 287 10.78 10.12 13.58
C SER A 287 10.99 10.64 12.16
N VAL A 288 11.87 10.01 11.41
CA VAL A 288 12.14 10.32 10.00
C VAL A 288 11.79 9.10 9.15
N PRO A 289 10.71 9.17 8.34
CA PRO A 289 10.29 8.06 7.50
C PRO A 289 11.22 7.85 6.31
N PHE A 290 11.39 6.59 5.90
CA PHE A 290 12.11 6.21 4.69
C PHE A 290 11.60 4.88 4.10
N VAL A 291 11.83 4.68 2.80
CA VAL A 291 11.50 3.43 2.10
C VAL A 291 12.68 2.46 2.22
N PRO A 292 12.44 1.18 2.58
CA PRO A 292 13.50 0.17 2.52
C PRO A 292 14.07 0.03 1.11
N PHE A 293 15.40 -0.08 1.02
CA PHE A 293 16.16 -0.30 -0.21
C PHE A 293 16.08 0.83 -1.24
N ASP A 294 15.45 1.95 -0.91
CA ASP A 294 15.39 3.15 -1.73
C ASP A 294 16.22 4.27 -1.09
N ILE A 295 16.95 5.02 -1.91
CA ILE A 295 17.80 6.12 -1.46
C ILE A 295 17.01 7.43 -1.39
N GLU A 296 15.92 7.54 -2.14
CA GLU A 296 15.10 8.74 -2.20
C GLU A 296 14.18 8.86 -0.98
N SER A 297 14.31 9.96 -0.26
CA SER A 297 13.61 10.25 0.99
C SER A 297 12.19 10.80 0.83
N GLY A 298 11.49 10.46 -0.24
CA GLY A 298 10.17 11.05 -0.57
C GLY A 298 8.94 10.20 -0.23
N VAL A 299 9.00 9.33 0.78
CA VAL A 299 7.97 8.29 1.06
C VAL A 299 6.55 8.83 1.15
N LEU A 300 6.38 10.02 1.70
CA LEU A 300 5.07 10.57 2.06
C LEU A 300 4.78 11.94 1.42
N GLU A 301 5.64 12.40 0.51
CA GLU A 301 5.39 13.66 -0.20
C GLU A 301 4.07 13.59 -0.97
N ASN A 302 3.21 14.59 -0.74
CA ASN A 302 1.88 14.69 -1.35
C ASN A 302 0.94 13.50 -1.07
N ARG A 303 1.13 12.77 0.06
CA ARG A 303 0.21 11.71 0.50
C ARG A 303 -0.84 12.25 1.46
N ILE A 304 -2.07 11.81 1.26
CA ILE A 304 -3.16 12.03 2.21
C ILE A 304 -3.16 10.83 3.16
N LEU A 305 -3.16 11.10 4.46
CA LEU A 305 -3.10 10.09 5.52
C LEU A 305 -4.36 10.19 6.38
N SER A 306 -5.09 9.08 6.53
CA SER A 306 -6.21 8.98 7.47
C SER A 306 -5.73 8.65 8.88
N LYS A 307 -4.87 7.64 8.99
CA LYS A 307 -4.26 7.15 10.23
C LYS A 307 -2.88 6.57 9.95
N VAL A 308 -1.98 6.72 10.91
CA VAL A 308 -0.66 6.08 10.90
C VAL A 308 -0.41 5.42 12.25
N PHE A 309 -0.02 4.16 12.19
CA PHE A 309 0.35 3.39 13.37
C PHE A 309 1.81 2.97 13.30
N ARG A 310 2.47 2.93 14.46
CA ARG A 310 3.82 2.39 14.67
C ARG A 310 3.72 1.05 15.35
N MET A 311 4.42 0.04 14.82
CA MET A 311 4.52 -1.25 15.47
C MET A 311 5.29 -1.16 16.77
N THR A 312 4.75 -1.80 17.82
CA THR A 312 5.31 -1.84 19.17
C THR A 312 5.39 -3.29 19.66
N TYR A 313 6.14 -3.54 20.73
CA TYR A 313 6.16 -4.83 21.40
C TYR A 313 4.90 -5.05 22.27
N ASN A 314 4.43 -4.00 22.93
CA ASN A 314 3.22 -4.04 23.73
C ASN A 314 1.95 -3.85 22.89
N PRO A 315 0.86 -4.52 23.21
CA PRO A 315 -0.39 -4.34 22.49
C PRO A 315 -1.00 -2.95 22.78
N ASN A 316 -1.71 -2.41 21.80
CA ASN A 316 -2.56 -1.24 22.00
C ASN A 316 -3.60 -1.51 23.08
N ARG A 317 -3.70 -0.61 24.05
CA ARG A 317 -4.58 -0.81 25.23
C ARG A 317 -6.04 -1.01 24.86
N GLU A 318 -6.54 -0.22 23.92
CA GLU A 318 -7.94 -0.27 23.53
C GLU A 318 -8.24 -1.52 22.67
N LEU A 319 -7.40 -1.85 21.72
CA LEU A 319 -7.55 -3.08 20.92
C LEU A 319 -7.45 -4.32 21.83
N ALA A 320 -6.47 -4.36 22.74
CA ALA A 320 -6.36 -5.44 23.72
C ALA A 320 -7.62 -5.56 24.61
N ARG A 321 -8.21 -4.43 25.04
CA ARG A 321 -9.47 -4.41 25.78
C ARG A 321 -10.63 -4.99 24.96
N ARG A 322 -10.70 -4.66 23.67
CA ARG A 322 -11.74 -5.19 22.77
C ARG A 322 -11.58 -6.70 22.58
N VAL A 323 -10.35 -7.18 22.34
CA VAL A 323 -10.05 -8.63 22.27
C VAL A 323 -10.47 -9.34 23.54
N ARG A 324 -10.11 -8.84 24.73
CA ARG A 324 -10.50 -9.45 26.03
C ARG A 324 -12.01 -9.48 26.25
N LYS A 325 -12.75 -8.53 25.69
CA LYS A 325 -14.23 -8.50 25.73
C LYS A 325 -14.87 -9.39 24.67
N GLY A 326 -14.10 -10.10 23.87
CA GLY A 326 -14.61 -10.89 22.74
C GLY A 326 -15.23 -10.04 21.64
N LEU A 327 -14.91 -8.74 21.59
CA LEU A 327 -15.39 -7.86 20.53
C LEU A 327 -14.59 -8.12 19.25
N ARG A 328 -15.30 -8.10 18.14
CA ARG A 328 -14.67 -8.29 16.85
C ARG A 328 -13.83 -7.07 16.45
N ILE A 329 -12.63 -7.32 15.96
CA ILE A 329 -11.75 -6.32 15.37
C ILE A 329 -11.76 -6.51 13.84
N PRO A 330 -11.97 -5.44 13.04
CA PRO A 330 -11.86 -5.51 11.60
C PRO A 330 -10.49 -5.99 11.14
N SER A 331 -10.42 -6.71 10.02
CA SER A 331 -9.16 -7.27 9.49
C SER A 331 -8.08 -6.20 9.21
N SER A 332 -8.49 -4.99 8.87
CA SER A 332 -7.56 -3.86 8.69
C SER A 332 -6.89 -3.36 9.97
N LEU A 333 -7.42 -3.74 11.17
CA LEU A 333 -6.95 -3.35 12.50
C LEU A 333 -6.52 -4.54 13.37
N GLU A 334 -6.44 -5.74 12.81
CA GLU A 334 -6.08 -6.97 13.55
C GLU A 334 -4.66 -6.93 14.15
N TYR A 335 -3.78 -6.09 13.60
CA TYR A 335 -2.45 -5.91 14.17
C TYR A 335 -2.51 -5.06 15.44
N ILE A 336 -2.73 -5.72 16.58
CA ILE A 336 -2.96 -5.06 17.87
C ILE A 336 -1.69 -4.46 18.51
N PHE A 337 -0.49 -4.83 18.05
CA PHE A 337 0.79 -4.34 18.56
C PHE A 337 1.17 -3.02 17.89
N CYS A 338 0.40 -1.98 18.20
CA CYS A 338 0.59 -0.69 17.56
C CYS A 338 0.28 0.49 18.48
N GLN A 339 0.93 1.60 18.19
CA GLN A 339 0.68 2.92 18.76
C GLN A 339 0.25 3.87 17.65
N ASP A 340 -0.73 4.73 17.91
CA ASP A 340 -1.11 5.81 17.00
C ASP A 340 -0.03 6.88 16.99
N VAL A 341 0.51 7.17 15.80
CA VAL A 341 1.51 8.20 15.54
C VAL A 341 1.08 9.15 14.42
N THR A 342 -0.22 9.22 14.14
CA THR A 342 -0.77 10.03 13.03
C THR A 342 -0.29 11.48 13.09
N ALA A 343 -0.27 12.07 14.30
CA ALA A 343 0.16 13.45 14.50
C ALA A 343 1.65 13.72 14.24
N GLU A 344 2.50 12.66 14.18
CA GLU A 344 3.89 12.80 13.74
C GLU A 344 4.02 12.99 12.22
N TYR A 345 3.01 12.57 11.45
CA TYR A 345 3.04 12.52 10.00
C TYR A 345 2.17 13.56 9.30
N THR A 346 1.05 13.96 9.92
CA THR A 346 0.11 14.91 9.33
C THR A 346 -0.62 15.68 10.42
N THR A 347 -1.22 16.80 10.03
CA THR A 347 -2.15 17.49 10.92
C THR A 347 -3.37 16.62 11.15
N ALA A 348 -3.69 16.38 12.41
CA ALA A 348 -4.77 15.50 12.83
C ALA A 348 -5.60 16.13 13.94
N ASP A 349 -6.90 15.77 13.98
CA ASP A 349 -7.85 16.34 14.94
C ASP A 349 -8.62 15.21 15.67
N ASP A 350 -9.01 15.51 16.91
CA ASP A 350 -10.02 14.74 17.62
C ASP A 350 -11.40 15.17 17.13
N VAL A 351 -12.19 14.24 16.62
CA VAL A 351 -13.46 14.55 15.95
C VAL A 351 -14.61 13.84 16.63
N GLU A 352 -15.55 14.60 17.15
CA GLU A 352 -16.84 14.09 17.65
C GLU A 352 -17.87 14.10 16.51
N VAL A 353 -18.41 12.94 16.17
CA VAL A 353 -19.36 12.78 15.07
C VAL A 353 -20.73 12.31 15.56
N LYS A 354 -21.77 12.67 14.82
CA LYS A 354 -23.15 12.24 15.07
C LYS A 354 -23.37 10.84 14.47
N LEU A 355 -24.03 9.99 15.26
CA LEU A 355 -24.49 8.67 14.83
C LEU A 355 -26.00 8.72 14.49
N PHE A 356 -26.48 7.75 13.73
CA PHE A 356 -27.89 7.68 13.34
C PHE A 356 -28.82 7.63 14.57
N SER A 357 -29.99 8.25 14.44
CA SER A 357 -31.01 8.28 15.49
C SER A 357 -31.71 6.93 15.68
N ASN A 358 -31.79 6.12 14.65
CA ASN A 358 -32.51 4.86 14.59
C ASN A 358 -31.55 3.65 14.74
N GLY A 359 -32.06 2.53 15.20
CA GLY A 359 -31.32 1.29 15.33
C GLY A 359 -30.49 1.15 16.62
N ARG A 360 -30.00 -0.06 16.85
CA ARG A 360 -29.11 -0.40 17.98
C ARG A 360 -27.66 -0.22 17.52
N ILE A 361 -26.95 0.73 18.11
CA ILE A 361 -25.55 0.98 17.86
C ILE A 361 -24.74 0.30 18.96
N SER A 362 -23.85 -0.59 18.56
CA SER A 362 -22.95 -1.28 19.48
C SER A 362 -21.91 -0.32 20.07
N ASP A 363 -21.22 -0.74 21.14
CA ASP A 363 -20.06 0.02 21.66
C ASP A 363 -18.81 -0.22 20.81
N ASN A 364 -18.88 -1.12 19.84
CA ASN A 364 -17.77 -1.49 18.94
C ASN A 364 -17.82 -0.66 17.65
N ILE A 365 -17.58 0.65 17.78
CA ILE A 365 -17.62 1.61 16.68
C ILE A 365 -16.22 1.81 16.12
N TYR A 366 -16.15 1.97 14.79
CA TYR A 366 -14.94 2.26 14.03
C TYR A 366 -15.16 3.45 13.09
N ILE A 367 -14.07 4.04 12.61
CA ILE A 367 -14.10 4.99 11.51
C ILE A 367 -13.49 4.33 10.28
N ALA A 368 -14.13 4.47 9.14
CA ALA A 368 -13.69 3.90 7.87
C ALA A 368 -13.37 4.99 6.85
N THR A 369 -12.47 4.68 5.92
CA THR A 369 -12.22 5.45 4.70
C THR A 369 -12.46 4.57 3.46
N PHE A 370 -12.63 5.18 2.29
CA PHE A 370 -13.00 4.46 1.06
C PHE A 370 -11.76 4.01 0.28
N ASN A 371 -11.66 2.70 -0.02
CA ASN A 371 -10.49 2.09 -0.68
C ASN A 371 -10.61 1.96 -2.20
N ASN A 372 -11.46 2.74 -2.86
CA ASN A 372 -11.82 2.65 -4.28
C ASN A 372 -12.90 1.59 -4.62
N GLN A 373 -13.42 0.83 -3.65
CA GLN A 373 -14.52 -0.14 -3.84
C GLN A 373 -15.44 -0.23 -2.62
N THR A 374 -14.88 -0.15 -1.41
CA THR A 374 -15.62 -0.34 -0.17
C THR A 374 -15.03 0.49 0.98
N TRP A 375 -15.78 0.59 2.05
CA TRP A 375 -15.36 1.26 3.29
C TRP A 375 -14.47 0.34 4.11
N ILE A 376 -13.28 0.81 4.46
CA ILE A 376 -12.29 0.06 5.26
C ILE A 376 -12.09 0.78 6.59
N PRO A 377 -12.35 0.13 7.72
CA PRO A 377 -12.04 0.67 9.04
C PRO A 377 -10.54 0.99 9.17
N VAL A 378 -10.25 2.18 9.69
CA VAL A 378 -8.86 2.66 9.88
C VAL A 378 -8.54 3.01 11.32
N ASP A 379 -9.57 3.14 12.17
CA ASP A 379 -9.42 3.41 13.59
C ASP A 379 -10.69 3.03 14.36
N TRP A 380 -10.61 2.98 15.67
CA TRP A 380 -11.71 2.73 16.59
C TRP A 380 -12.19 4.02 17.25
N GLY A 381 -13.49 4.07 17.62
CA GLY A 381 -14.09 5.22 18.28
C GLY A 381 -14.51 4.92 19.72
N GLU A 382 -14.65 5.98 20.48
CA GLU A 382 -15.29 5.97 21.79
C GLU A 382 -16.74 6.44 21.68
N LYS A 383 -17.69 5.57 22.06
CA LYS A 383 -19.09 5.96 22.13
C LYS A 383 -19.30 7.00 23.22
N LYS A 384 -19.91 8.11 22.88
CA LYS A 384 -20.31 9.17 23.81
C LYS A 384 -21.82 9.22 23.98
N GLY A 385 -22.30 9.90 25.03
CA GLY A 385 -23.74 10.13 25.21
C GLY A 385 -24.37 10.89 24.05
N GLY A 386 -25.71 10.83 23.91
CA GLY A 386 -26.44 11.60 22.89
C GLY A 386 -26.19 11.11 21.44
N ARG A 387 -25.93 9.82 21.25
CA ARG A 387 -25.64 9.22 19.96
C ARG A 387 -24.49 9.90 19.20
N LYS A 388 -23.36 9.97 19.87
CA LYS A 388 -22.12 10.50 19.33
C LYS A 388 -20.99 9.50 19.50
N ALA A 389 -19.97 9.61 18.65
CA ALA A 389 -18.70 8.91 18.81
C ALA A 389 -17.54 9.88 18.69
N LEU A 390 -16.53 9.71 19.51
CA LEU A 390 -15.27 10.45 19.44
C LEU A 390 -14.20 9.57 18.81
N PHE A 391 -13.53 10.12 17.82
CA PHE A 391 -12.36 9.52 17.18
C PHE A 391 -11.16 10.45 17.39
N HIS A 392 -10.02 9.86 17.73
CA HIS A 392 -8.81 10.62 18.05
C HIS A 392 -7.89 10.73 16.84
N ALA A 393 -7.20 11.88 16.73
CA ALA A 393 -6.15 12.14 15.76
C ALA A 393 -6.48 11.71 14.31
N LEU A 394 -7.64 12.08 13.80
CA LEU A 394 -8.01 11.84 12.39
C LEU A 394 -7.25 12.79 11.46
N GLY A 395 -6.62 12.24 10.42
CA GLY A 395 -5.94 13.03 9.39
C GLY A 395 -6.92 13.86 8.57
N ARG A 396 -6.48 15.03 8.12
CA ARG A 396 -7.29 15.98 7.34
C ARG A 396 -7.35 15.65 5.85
N ASN A 397 -8.26 16.30 5.13
CA ASN A 397 -8.57 16.11 3.71
C ASN A 397 -9.03 14.68 3.38
N VAL A 398 -9.82 14.08 4.25
CA VAL A 398 -10.28 12.69 4.14
C VAL A 398 -11.79 12.58 4.29
N LEU A 399 -12.38 11.75 3.45
CA LEU A 399 -13.75 11.30 3.58
C LEU A 399 -13.83 10.13 4.54
N TYR A 400 -14.59 10.27 5.60
CA TYR A 400 -14.80 9.28 6.65
C TYR A 400 -16.23 8.79 6.74
N MET A 401 -16.39 7.56 7.26
CA MET A 401 -17.68 6.95 7.56
C MET A 401 -17.63 6.26 8.93
N PRO A 402 -18.49 6.63 9.89
CA PRO A 402 -18.64 5.86 11.12
C PRO A 402 -19.32 4.51 10.83
N VAL A 403 -18.72 3.42 11.29
CA VAL A 403 -19.20 2.07 11.04
C VAL A 403 -19.19 1.22 12.31
N GLN A 404 -20.01 0.17 12.34
CA GLN A 404 -19.89 -0.95 13.27
C GLN A 404 -19.65 -2.23 12.47
N CYS A 405 -18.84 -3.16 12.98
CA CYS A 405 -18.53 -4.39 12.26
C CYS A 405 -19.24 -5.57 12.94
N THR A 406 -19.97 -6.33 12.14
CA THR A 406 -20.71 -7.52 12.56
C THR A 406 -19.84 -8.77 12.59
N GLU A 407 -20.39 -9.90 13.06
CA GLU A 407 -19.68 -11.18 13.12
C GLU A 407 -19.29 -11.74 11.74
N MET A 408 -19.96 -11.30 10.68
CA MET A 408 -19.72 -11.77 9.30
C MET A 408 -18.67 -10.98 8.52
N HIS A 409 -17.78 -10.24 9.15
CA HIS A 409 -16.76 -9.36 8.52
C HIS A 409 -17.32 -8.17 7.70
N GLU A 410 -18.61 -7.95 7.75
CA GLU A 410 -19.24 -6.81 7.11
C GLU A 410 -19.30 -5.64 8.08
N CYS A 411 -18.95 -4.45 7.61
CA CYS A 411 -19.07 -3.22 8.37
C CYS A 411 -20.27 -2.43 7.86
N GLU A 412 -21.20 -2.13 8.75
CA GLU A 412 -22.40 -1.34 8.48
C GLU A 412 -22.18 0.10 8.92
N SER A 413 -22.69 1.06 8.15
CA SER A 413 -22.65 2.45 8.57
C SER A 413 -23.58 2.70 9.76
N VAL A 414 -23.11 3.51 10.70
CA VAL A 414 -23.87 3.92 11.89
C VAL A 414 -23.97 5.44 12.03
N GLY A 415 -23.49 6.17 11.02
CA GLY A 415 -23.51 7.63 10.98
C GLY A 415 -23.37 8.15 9.55
N TYR A 416 -23.49 9.46 9.40
CA TYR A 416 -23.36 10.12 8.12
C TYR A 416 -21.90 10.10 7.64
N PRO A 417 -21.64 9.90 6.33
CA PRO A 417 -20.34 10.19 5.78
C PRO A 417 -20.02 11.69 5.96
N PHE A 418 -18.75 11.98 6.24
CA PHE A 418 -18.31 13.37 6.39
C PHE A 418 -16.92 13.58 5.82
N PHE A 419 -16.68 14.77 5.35
CA PHE A 419 -15.36 15.22 4.93
C PHE A 419 -14.74 16.07 6.03
N LEU A 420 -13.54 15.70 6.45
CA LEU A 420 -12.70 16.49 7.35
C LEU A 420 -11.75 17.32 6.48
N ASP A 421 -11.99 18.64 6.38
CA ASP A 421 -11.26 19.51 5.47
C ASP A 421 -9.83 19.85 5.96
N SER A 422 -9.09 20.63 5.17
CA SER A 422 -7.72 21.06 5.50
C SER A 422 -7.64 21.98 6.73
N ARG A 423 -8.76 22.52 7.18
CA ARG A 423 -8.86 23.41 8.37
C ARG A 423 -9.37 22.68 9.61
N GLY A 424 -9.75 21.40 9.48
CA GLY A 424 -10.35 20.61 10.56
C GLY A 424 -11.86 20.78 10.69
N ASN A 425 -12.55 21.35 9.69
CA ASN A 425 -14.00 21.45 9.72
C ASN A 425 -14.63 20.15 9.25
N VAL A 426 -15.69 19.72 9.92
CA VAL A 426 -16.51 18.55 9.58
C VAL A 426 -17.69 18.97 8.71
N THR A 427 -17.73 18.49 7.48
CA THR A 427 -18.87 18.68 6.57
C THR A 427 -19.55 17.33 6.35
N TYR A 428 -20.75 17.15 6.88
CA TYR A 428 -21.56 15.96 6.66
C TYR A 428 -22.13 15.94 5.24
N ILE A 429 -22.11 14.76 4.62
CA ILE A 429 -22.69 14.56 3.31
C ILE A 429 -24.08 13.94 3.48
N PRO A 430 -25.14 14.51 2.87
CA PRO A 430 -26.48 13.96 2.96
C PRO A 430 -26.58 12.53 2.42
N ILE A 431 -27.48 11.74 3.01
CA ILE A 431 -27.82 10.37 2.58
C ILE A 431 -29.17 10.30 1.88
N CYS A 432 -29.81 11.45 1.64
CA CYS A 432 -31.02 11.63 0.84
C CYS A 432 -31.07 13.06 0.33
N SER A 433 -31.73 13.27 -0.79
CA SER A 433 -31.96 14.58 -1.35
C SER A 433 -33.29 14.59 -2.18
N ASP A 434 -34.13 15.58 -1.92
CA ASP A 434 -35.34 15.83 -2.72
C ASP A 434 -35.01 16.54 -4.04
N ASN A 435 -33.87 17.23 -4.09
CA ASN A 435 -33.40 17.89 -5.31
C ASN A 435 -32.74 16.85 -6.21
N LYS A 436 -33.08 16.92 -7.49
CA LYS A 436 -32.53 16.05 -8.52
C LYS A 436 -31.99 16.87 -9.69
N GLU A 437 -30.91 16.36 -10.30
CA GLU A 437 -30.32 17.01 -11.48
C GLU A 437 -29.86 15.96 -12.50
N ASP A 438 -29.67 16.39 -13.74
CA ASP A 438 -29.10 15.55 -14.78
C ASP A 438 -27.57 15.64 -14.70
N VAL A 439 -26.89 14.50 -14.76
CA VAL A 439 -25.46 14.43 -14.66
C VAL A 439 -24.84 13.92 -15.96
N CYS A 440 -23.65 14.44 -16.30
CA CYS A 440 -22.82 13.96 -17.38
C CYS A 440 -21.42 13.69 -16.85
N LEU A 441 -20.97 12.43 -16.89
CA LEU A 441 -19.72 11.98 -16.30
C LEU A 441 -18.80 11.40 -17.37
N TYR A 442 -17.54 11.82 -17.37
CA TYR A 442 -16.50 11.36 -18.31
C TYR A 442 -15.45 10.50 -17.64
N ARG A 443 -15.44 10.45 -16.33
CA ARG A 443 -14.46 9.73 -15.53
C ARG A 443 -15.07 9.19 -14.25
N LYS A 444 -14.48 8.10 -13.75
CA LYS A 444 -14.83 7.46 -12.47
C LYS A 444 -13.83 7.75 -11.34
N TYR A 445 -12.81 8.57 -11.60
CA TYR A 445 -11.71 8.86 -10.70
C TYR A 445 -11.11 10.25 -10.94
N PRO A 446 -10.54 10.93 -9.92
CA PRO A 446 -9.88 12.22 -10.09
C PRO A 446 -8.71 12.15 -11.08
N VAL A 447 -8.44 13.25 -11.76
CA VAL A 447 -7.29 13.34 -12.68
C VAL A 447 -6.03 13.67 -11.89
N TYR A 448 -5.04 12.80 -11.92
CA TYR A 448 -3.73 13.07 -11.36
C TYR A 448 -2.82 13.84 -12.33
N ALA A 449 -1.85 14.57 -11.78
CA ALA A 449 -0.91 15.39 -12.57
C ALA A 449 -0.16 14.60 -13.66
N PHE A 450 0.15 13.31 -13.42
CA PHE A 450 0.82 12.47 -14.42
C PHE A 450 -0.07 12.17 -15.64
N VAL A 451 -1.40 12.13 -15.48
CA VAL A 451 -2.34 11.93 -16.60
C VAL A 451 -2.26 13.12 -17.54
N TYR A 452 -2.26 14.34 -17.00
CA TYR A 452 -2.06 15.55 -17.81
C TYR A 452 -0.72 15.54 -18.54
N LYS A 453 0.37 15.13 -17.84
CA LYS A 453 1.71 15.01 -18.45
C LYS A 453 1.70 14.01 -19.60
N ASN A 454 1.14 12.83 -19.43
CA ASN A 454 1.09 11.80 -20.46
C ASN A 454 0.20 12.22 -21.63
N SER A 455 -0.98 12.78 -21.36
CA SER A 455 -1.89 13.26 -22.41
C SER A 455 -1.31 14.41 -23.22
N ALA A 456 -0.41 15.21 -22.65
CA ALA A 456 0.26 16.30 -23.33
C ALA A 456 1.34 15.85 -24.32
N MET A 457 1.81 14.59 -24.24
CA MET A 457 2.95 14.10 -25.04
C MET A 457 2.68 14.05 -26.57
N ILE A 458 1.43 14.01 -26.98
CA ILE A 458 1.06 13.99 -28.41
C ILE A 458 0.72 15.36 -28.99
N ARG A 459 0.72 16.43 -28.16
CA ARG A 459 0.38 17.78 -28.62
C ARG A 459 1.30 18.25 -29.72
N GLY A 460 0.74 18.78 -30.83
CA GLY A 460 1.51 19.24 -31.97
C GLY A 460 2.27 18.15 -32.73
N GLY A 461 2.06 16.87 -32.37
CA GLY A 461 2.56 15.76 -33.15
C GLY A 461 1.93 15.73 -34.55
N VAL A 462 2.57 15.11 -35.51
CA VAL A 462 2.16 15.11 -36.90
C VAL A 462 1.96 13.72 -37.47
N LEU A 463 1.06 13.62 -38.43
CA LEU A 463 0.89 12.44 -39.28
C LEU A 463 1.34 12.78 -40.69
N ASP A 464 2.37 12.08 -41.15
CA ASP A 464 2.91 12.19 -42.50
C ASP A 464 2.50 10.99 -43.33
N ILE A 465 2.19 11.18 -44.61
CA ILE A 465 1.87 10.12 -45.57
C ILE A 465 2.85 10.11 -46.73
N SER A 466 3.22 8.91 -47.22
CA SER A 466 4.17 8.71 -48.30
C SER A 466 3.87 7.46 -49.12
N ASP A 467 4.27 7.42 -50.36
CA ASP A 467 4.29 6.20 -51.20
C ASP A 467 5.54 5.36 -50.97
N LYS A 468 6.52 5.83 -50.18
CA LYS A 468 7.79 5.17 -49.92
C LYS A 468 7.95 4.76 -48.46
N SER A 469 8.51 3.59 -48.22
CA SER A 469 8.70 3.00 -46.89
C SER A 469 9.75 3.73 -46.00
N ASP A 470 10.64 4.52 -46.65
CA ASP A 470 11.62 5.37 -45.98
C ASP A 470 11.03 6.75 -45.60
N PHE A 471 9.77 6.98 -45.92
CA PHE A 471 9.06 8.24 -45.76
C PHE A 471 9.70 9.44 -46.50
N SER A 472 10.55 9.19 -47.49
CA SER A 472 11.07 10.26 -48.36
C SER A 472 9.89 10.85 -49.19
N ASN A 473 9.88 12.18 -49.37
CA ASN A 473 8.82 12.92 -50.02
C ASN A 473 7.46 12.76 -49.33
N SER A 474 7.43 12.63 -47.97
CA SER A 474 6.18 12.59 -47.22
C SER A 474 5.48 13.96 -47.19
N THR A 475 4.18 13.92 -47.05
CA THR A 475 3.33 15.11 -46.86
C THR A 475 2.66 15.00 -45.50
N THR A 476 2.77 16.05 -44.67
CA THR A 476 2.00 16.14 -43.43
C THR A 476 0.53 16.38 -43.75
N PHE A 477 -0.33 15.48 -43.28
CA PHE A 477 -1.74 15.55 -43.57
C PHE A 477 -2.63 15.80 -42.33
N ALA A 478 -2.08 15.62 -41.11
CA ALA A 478 -2.79 15.92 -39.89
C ALA A 478 -1.81 16.36 -38.79
N VAL A 479 -2.33 17.23 -37.88
CA VAL A 479 -1.59 17.72 -36.71
C VAL A 479 -2.49 17.55 -35.50
N PHE A 480 -1.97 16.99 -34.42
CA PHE A 480 -2.71 16.80 -33.16
C PHE A 480 -2.91 18.14 -32.44
N PRO A 481 -4.10 18.41 -31.89
CA PRO A 481 -4.39 19.68 -31.20
C PRO A 481 -3.41 19.95 -30.05
N SER A 482 -2.92 21.19 -29.95
CA SER A 482 -2.00 21.65 -28.94
C SER A 482 -2.67 22.11 -27.64
N ASP A 483 -3.95 22.49 -27.70
CA ASP A 483 -4.72 23.13 -26.64
C ASP A 483 -5.72 22.19 -25.94
N SER A 484 -5.99 21.02 -26.50
CA SER A 484 -6.93 20.03 -25.95
C SER A 484 -6.21 18.97 -25.09
N LEU A 485 -6.88 18.59 -24.00
CA LEU A 485 -6.50 17.45 -23.14
C LEU A 485 -7.59 16.37 -23.11
N THR A 486 -8.51 16.38 -24.07
CA THR A 486 -9.52 15.32 -24.20
C THR A 486 -8.84 13.94 -24.33
N LEU A 487 -9.45 12.91 -23.78
CA LEU A 487 -8.93 11.54 -23.85
C LEU A 487 -8.80 11.08 -25.29
N ALA A 488 -9.84 11.30 -26.08
CA ALA A 488 -9.94 10.91 -27.47
C ALA A 488 -10.28 12.11 -28.35
N GLY A 489 -10.01 11.99 -29.63
CA GLY A 489 -10.35 13.00 -30.63
C GLY A 489 -10.20 12.42 -32.03
N ALA A 490 -10.51 13.24 -33.02
CA ALA A 490 -10.31 12.94 -34.41
C ALA A 490 -9.56 14.08 -35.08
N VAL A 491 -8.69 13.75 -36.02
CA VAL A 491 -8.08 14.69 -36.96
C VAL A 491 -8.51 14.32 -38.37
N SER A 492 -8.98 15.29 -39.10
CA SER A 492 -9.44 15.12 -40.49
C SER A 492 -8.32 15.50 -41.44
N SER A 493 -8.27 14.79 -42.55
CA SER A 493 -7.32 15.02 -43.62
C SER A 493 -8.02 15.51 -44.85
N VAL A 494 -7.37 16.38 -45.60
CA VAL A 494 -7.81 16.78 -46.96
C VAL A 494 -6.86 16.17 -47.94
N ASP A 495 -7.35 15.27 -48.81
CA ASP A 495 -6.64 14.70 -49.97
C ASP A 495 -5.32 13.98 -49.67
N ALA A 496 -5.19 13.36 -48.48
CA ALA A 496 -4.00 12.57 -48.15
C ALA A 496 -4.07 11.15 -48.72
N ALA A 497 -3.20 10.83 -49.67
CA ALA A 497 -3.12 9.51 -50.29
C ALA A 497 -1.68 8.99 -50.34
N GLY A 498 -1.48 7.74 -49.87
CA GLY A 498 -0.19 7.09 -49.87
C GLY A 498 -0.29 5.67 -49.30
N ARG A 499 0.78 4.91 -49.38
CA ARG A 499 0.84 3.56 -48.82
C ARG A 499 1.30 3.53 -47.37
N PHE A 500 2.18 4.47 -46.99
CA PHE A 500 2.83 4.48 -45.69
C PHE A 500 2.42 5.72 -44.89
N VAL A 501 2.06 5.55 -43.63
CA VAL A 501 1.79 6.65 -42.70
C VAL A 501 2.80 6.63 -41.57
N LYS A 502 3.28 7.79 -41.14
CA LYS A 502 4.18 7.95 -40.04
C LYS A 502 3.56 8.91 -39.01
N PHE A 503 3.39 8.47 -37.79
CA PHE A 503 3.15 9.33 -36.61
C PHE A 503 4.49 9.77 -36.06
N LYS A 504 4.67 11.05 -35.86
CA LYS A 504 5.84 11.65 -35.22
C LYS A 504 5.42 12.53 -34.06
N SER A 505 6.00 12.31 -32.88
CA SER A 505 5.80 13.18 -31.72
C SER A 505 6.46 14.55 -31.94
N SER A 506 5.85 15.62 -31.44
CA SER A 506 6.47 16.95 -31.39
C SER A 506 7.41 17.11 -30.17
N ASN A 507 7.31 16.24 -29.18
CA ASN A 507 8.17 16.28 -28.03
C ASN A 507 9.48 15.55 -28.31
N GLU A 508 10.58 16.29 -28.33
CA GLU A 508 11.90 15.71 -28.36
C GLU A 508 12.09 14.78 -27.14
N GLY A 509 12.44 13.53 -27.45
CA GLY A 509 12.76 12.54 -26.44
C GLY A 509 11.59 11.80 -25.76
N ARG A 510 10.32 12.08 -26.08
CA ARG A 510 9.19 11.31 -25.49
C ARG A 510 7.94 11.26 -26.36
N CYS A 511 7.33 10.09 -26.41
CA CYS A 511 6.01 9.86 -27.00
C CYS A 511 5.18 8.91 -26.14
N ASP A 512 3.91 9.23 -25.92
CA ASP A 512 2.93 8.35 -25.27
C ASP A 512 1.61 8.42 -26.07
N MET A 513 1.22 7.31 -26.74
CA MET A 513 -0.01 7.19 -27.55
C MET A 513 -0.70 5.86 -27.24
N ALA A 514 -1.99 5.88 -26.97
CA ALA A 514 -2.76 4.64 -26.78
C ALA A 514 -3.22 4.08 -28.14
N GLU A 515 -4.02 4.82 -28.91
CA GLU A 515 -4.57 4.30 -30.16
C GLU A 515 -4.52 5.30 -31.31
N LEU A 516 -4.30 4.79 -32.53
CA LEU A 516 -4.53 5.45 -33.82
C LEU A 516 -5.39 4.55 -34.72
N ILE A 517 -6.57 5.04 -35.10
CA ILE A 517 -7.54 4.30 -35.91
C ILE A 517 -7.78 5.10 -37.20
N PHE A 518 -7.51 4.51 -38.35
CA PHE A 518 -7.56 5.17 -39.65
C PHE A 518 -8.84 4.86 -40.41
N TYR A 519 -9.42 5.85 -41.08
CA TYR A 519 -10.62 5.70 -41.92
C TYR A 519 -10.42 6.31 -43.31
N ASN A 520 -11.05 5.68 -44.30
CA ASN A 520 -11.13 6.22 -45.66
C ASN A 520 -12.30 7.22 -45.81
N GLU A 521 -12.53 7.74 -47.03
CA GLU A 521 -13.56 8.70 -47.31
C GLU A 521 -14.99 8.15 -47.12
N GLU A 522 -15.19 6.85 -47.27
CA GLU A 522 -16.47 6.17 -47.03
C GLU A 522 -16.68 5.85 -45.53
N GLY A 523 -15.78 6.28 -44.65
CA GLY A 523 -15.85 5.99 -43.24
C GLY A 523 -15.50 4.51 -42.91
N VAL A 524 -14.91 3.79 -43.86
CA VAL A 524 -14.48 2.40 -43.67
C VAL A 524 -13.12 2.39 -42.98
N ARG A 525 -13.03 1.61 -41.92
CA ARG A 525 -11.76 1.44 -41.18
C ARG A 525 -10.68 0.81 -42.04
N LEU A 526 -9.50 1.40 -42.01
CA LEU A 526 -8.28 0.89 -42.63
C LEU A 526 -7.45 0.16 -41.58
N SER A 527 -6.99 -1.05 -41.88
CA SER A 527 -6.18 -1.88 -40.97
C SER A 527 -4.75 -2.00 -41.50
N PRO A 528 -3.84 -1.08 -41.11
CA PRO A 528 -2.44 -1.17 -41.52
C PRO A 528 -1.70 -2.23 -40.72
N ALA A 529 -0.68 -2.85 -41.31
CA ALA A 529 0.34 -3.56 -40.57
C ALA A 529 1.30 -2.55 -39.94
N LEU A 530 1.77 -2.82 -38.72
CA LEU A 530 2.81 -2.04 -38.10
C LEU A 530 4.13 -2.30 -38.83
N ILE A 531 4.85 -1.24 -39.23
CA ILE A 531 6.08 -1.40 -39.97
C ILE A 531 7.28 -1.36 -39.03
N LYS A 532 7.44 -0.25 -38.30
CA LYS A 532 8.66 0.05 -37.55
C LYS A 532 8.44 1.24 -36.64
N CYS A 533 9.13 1.26 -35.52
CA CYS A 533 9.32 2.49 -34.73
C CYS A 533 10.78 2.94 -34.83
N GLY A 534 11.04 4.24 -34.70
CA GLY A 534 12.37 4.82 -34.79
C GLY A 534 13.32 4.36 -33.69
N ARG A 535 12.76 3.90 -32.55
CA ARG A 535 13.54 3.34 -31.45
C ARG A 535 12.71 2.27 -30.74
N GLU A 536 13.29 1.09 -30.55
CA GLU A 536 12.66 0.07 -29.73
C GLU A 536 12.66 0.50 -28.26
N VAL A 537 11.49 0.36 -27.64
CA VAL A 537 11.32 0.53 -26.20
C VAL A 537 12.15 -0.50 -25.47
N HIS A 538 12.64 -0.14 -24.30
CA HIS A 538 13.43 -0.98 -23.38
C HIS A 538 13.06 -2.47 -23.48
N PRO A 539 14.00 -3.37 -23.80
CA PRO A 539 13.75 -4.79 -24.10
C PRO A 539 13.06 -5.56 -22.97
N ASN A 540 12.99 -4.99 -21.76
CA ASN A 540 12.36 -5.59 -20.59
C ASN A 540 10.89 -5.16 -20.38
N ASN A 541 10.29 -4.33 -21.24
CA ASN A 541 8.93 -3.85 -21.04
C ASN A 541 8.00 -4.26 -22.18
N LYS A 542 7.53 -5.51 -22.12
CA LYS A 542 6.61 -6.11 -23.11
C LYS A 542 5.25 -5.40 -23.23
N VAL A 543 4.94 -4.44 -22.36
CA VAL A 543 3.65 -3.75 -22.27
C VAL A 543 3.57 -2.50 -23.16
N ASN A 544 4.71 -1.93 -23.58
CA ASN A 544 4.78 -0.66 -24.30
C ASN A 544 5.29 -0.84 -25.74
N LEU A 545 4.90 -1.92 -26.40
CA LEU A 545 5.30 -2.22 -27.77
C LEU A 545 4.67 -1.24 -28.76
N ALA A 546 5.33 -1.03 -29.89
CA ALA A 546 4.78 -0.21 -30.99
C ALA A 546 3.43 -0.76 -31.51
N THR A 547 3.17 -2.05 -31.36
CA THR A 547 1.89 -2.69 -31.70
C THR A 547 0.72 -2.21 -30.85
N ALA A 548 0.97 -1.74 -29.63
CA ALA A 548 -0.06 -1.21 -28.73
C ALA A 548 -0.69 0.12 -29.20
N ILE A 549 -0.20 0.69 -30.31
CA ILE A 549 -0.77 1.92 -30.88
C ILE A 549 -1.94 1.64 -31.84
N ASN A 550 -2.21 0.38 -32.15
CA ASN A 550 -3.26 -0.03 -33.09
C ASN A 550 -3.75 -1.47 -32.78
N ASP A 551 -3.96 -1.78 -31.51
CA ASP A 551 -4.38 -3.12 -31.03
C ASP A 551 -5.84 -3.18 -30.56
N ASP A 552 -6.57 -2.07 -30.71
CA ASP A 552 -7.98 -1.90 -30.30
C ASP A 552 -8.22 -1.90 -28.78
N ASP A 553 -7.16 -1.77 -28.00
CA ASP A 553 -7.26 -1.65 -26.56
C ASP A 553 -6.75 -0.28 -26.07
N PRO A 554 -7.61 0.71 -25.85
CA PRO A 554 -7.21 2.05 -25.40
C PRO A 554 -6.57 2.07 -24.00
N LEU A 555 -6.48 0.93 -23.31
CA LEU A 555 -5.77 0.78 -22.04
C LEU A 555 -4.30 0.39 -22.23
N THR A 556 -3.93 -0.13 -23.39
CA THR A 556 -2.54 -0.32 -23.79
C THR A 556 -2.00 0.96 -24.44
N PHE A 557 -0.71 1.09 -24.58
CA PHE A 557 -0.14 2.28 -25.19
C PHE A 557 1.30 2.05 -25.65
N PHE A 558 1.67 2.71 -26.72
CA PHE A 558 3.06 2.91 -27.09
C PHE A 558 3.67 4.01 -26.21
N SER A 559 4.85 3.74 -25.65
CA SER A 559 5.61 4.73 -24.88
C SER A 559 7.08 4.61 -25.21
N ALA A 560 7.68 5.69 -25.70
CA ALA A 560 9.12 5.75 -26.01
C ALA A 560 9.76 6.97 -25.35
N ARG A 561 11.05 6.83 -25.00
CA ARG A 561 11.91 7.90 -24.47
C ARG A 561 13.29 7.81 -25.11
N GLY A 562 13.90 8.93 -25.43
CA GLY A 562 15.22 8.99 -26.02
C GLY A 562 15.58 10.41 -26.53
N GLU A 563 16.79 10.60 -27.04
CA GLU A 563 17.27 11.88 -27.55
C GLU A 563 16.96 12.07 -29.03
N ASP A 564 16.56 11.00 -29.74
CA ASP A 564 16.27 11.01 -31.17
C ASP A 564 14.78 11.13 -31.46
N ASP A 565 14.47 11.43 -32.74
CA ASP A 565 13.11 11.46 -33.29
C ASP A 565 12.34 10.18 -33.00
N ILE A 566 11.26 10.28 -32.21
CA ILE A 566 10.39 9.15 -31.90
C ILE A 566 9.22 9.15 -32.88
N TRP A 567 9.11 8.06 -33.65
CA TRP A 567 8.04 7.86 -34.62
C TRP A 567 7.59 6.42 -34.71
N VAL A 568 6.35 6.22 -35.16
CA VAL A 568 5.76 4.90 -35.48
C VAL A 568 5.24 4.95 -36.92
N GLY A 569 5.60 3.94 -37.71
CA GLY A 569 5.20 3.82 -39.11
C GLY A 569 4.24 2.69 -39.37
N PHE A 570 3.31 2.88 -40.30
CA PHE A 570 2.25 1.96 -40.68
C PHE A 570 2.31 1.72 -42.24
N ASP A 571 2.12 0.45 -42.63
CA ASP A 571 2.01 0.07 -44.06
C ASP A 571 0.60 -0.45 -44.34
N PHE A 572 -0.12 0.18 -45.26
CA PHE A 572 -1.44 -0.28 -45.69
C PHE A 572 -1.40 -1.34 -46.79
N GLY A 573 -0.17 -1.77 -47.21
CA GLY A 573 0.02 -2.76 -48.29
C GLY A 573 -0.30 -2.24 -49.70
N LYS A 574 -1.07 -1.18 -49.82
CA LYS A 574 -1.45 -0.49 -51.06
C LYS A 574 -1.65 1.00 -50.80
N LYS A 575 -1.69 1.79 -51.87
CA LYS A 575 -2.06 3.19 -51.77
C LYS A 575 -3.50 3.32 -51.30
N VAL A 576 -3.70 4.08 -50.22
CA VAL A 576 -5.04 4.36 -49.60
C VAL A 576 -5.22 5.87 -49.48
N LYS A 577 -6.48 6.32 -49.40
CA LYS A 577 -6.85 7.68 -49.07
C LYS A 577 -7.31 7.70 -47.63
N VAL A 578 -6.58 8.43 -46.75
CA VAL A 578 -6.94 8.58 -45.35
C VAL A 578 -7.68 9.88 -45.16
N SER A 579 -8.92 9.83 -44.73
CA SER A 579 -9.77 11.01 -44.52
C SER A 579 -9.91 11.43 -43.07
N GLN A 580 -9.81 10.46 -42.16
CA GLN A 580 -9.92 10.71 -40.74
C GLN A 580 -9.02 9.75 -39.95
N VAL A 581 -8.47 10.25 -38.88
CA VAL A 581 -7.75 9.45 -37.87
C VAL A 581 -8.31 9.74 -36.50
N ASP A 582 -8.96 8.74 -35.91
CA ASP A 582 -9.36 8.79 -34.51
C ASP A 582 -8.16 8.41 -33.63
N TYR A 583 -8.02 9.04 -32.48
CA TYR A 583 -6.94 8.78 -31.57
C TYR A 583 -7.38 8.72 -30.12
N PHE A 584 -6.69 7.90 -29.33
CA PHE A 584 -6.78 7.90 -27.87
C PHE A 584 -5.42 8.27 -27.28
N ARG A 585 -5.43 9.18 -26.33
CA ARG A 585 -4.24 9.56 -25.55
C ARG A 585 -4.00 8.54 -24.47
N ARG A 586 -2.73 8.36 -24.09
CA ARG A 586 -2.41 7.60 -22.89
C ARG A 586 -3.09 8.21 -21.68
N SER A 587 -3.82 7.38 -20.92
CA SER A 587 -4.55 7.75 -19.71
C SER A 587 -4.21 6.79 -18.55
N ASP A 588 -4.98 6.87 -17.47
CA ASP A 588 -4.88 6.03 -16.27
C ASP A 588 -5.94 4.92 -16.20
N GLY A 589 -6.69 4.70 -17.29
CA GLY A 589 -7.77 3.73 -17.34
C GLY A 589 -9.05 4.16 -16.60
N ASN A 590 -9.16 5.41 -16.15
CA ASN A 590 -10.28 5.90 -15.36
C ASN A 590 -11.29 6.78 -16.14
N ASN A 591 -11.09 6.94 -17.43
CA ASN A 591 -12.07 7.51 -18.34
C ASN A 591 -13.15 6.47 -18.70
N LEU A 592 -14.24 6.90 -19.34
CA LEU A 592 -15.18 6.01 -19.99
C LEU A 592 -14.60 5.58 -21.33
N TYR A 593 -14.72 4.29 -21.65
CA TYR A 593 -14.24 3.71 -22.91
C TYR A 593 -15.38 3.07 -23.67
N PRO A 594 -15.43 3.21 -25.01
CA PRO A 594 -16.50 2.62 -25.81
C PRO A 594 -16.58 1.10 -25.63
N GLY A 595 -17.80 0.58 -25.52
CA GLY A 595 -18.05 -0.86 -25.34
C GLY A 595 -17.90 -1.36 -23.91
N TYR A 596 -17.42 -0.54 -22.96
CA TYR A 596 -17.33 -0.92 -21.55
C TYR A 596 -18.62 -0.57 -20.82
N GLU A 597 -18.95 -1.41 -19.84
CA GLU A 597 -20.16 -1.26 -19.03
C GLU A 597 -19.85 -0.52 -17.72
N TYR A 598 -20.69 0.46 -17.40
CA TYR A 598 -20.55 1.29 -16.20
C TYR A 598 -21.86 1.39 -15.44
N SER A 599 -21.78 1.42 -14.11
CA SER A 599 -22.91 1.65 -13.22
C SER A 599 -22.69 2.91 -12.39
N LEU A 600 -23.74 3.73 -12.25
CA LEU A 600 -23.80 4.86 -11.33
C LEU A 600 -24.67 4.49 -10.15
N ALA A 601 -24.16 4.68 -8.94
CA ALA A 601 -24.90 4.44 -7.70
C ALA A 601 -24.76 5.64 -6.74
N TRP A 602 -25.70 5.76 -5.79
CA TRP A 602 -25.64 6.75 -4.73
C TRP A 602 -25.67 6.09 -3.35
N TRP A 603 -25.09 6.76 -2.35
CA TRP A 603 -25.05 6.24 -0.98
C TRP A 603 -26.30 6.65 -0.20
N ASN A 604 -27.17 5.69 0.11
CA ASN A 604 -28.44 5.94 0.83
C ASN A 604 -28.32 5.91 2.37
N GLY A 605 -27.10 5.83 2.89
CA GLY A 605 -26.79 5.71 4.31
C GLY A 605 -26.42 4.29 4.75
N TYR A 606 -26.78 3.26 3.99
CA TYR A 606 -26.54 1.85 4.32
C TYR A 606 -25.83 1.09 3.22
N THR A 607 -26.18 1.38 1.97
CA THR A 607 -25.61 0.71 0.78
C THR A 607 -25.55 1.66 -0.41
N TRP A 608 -24.80 1.26 -1.43
CA TRP A 608 -24.81 1.90 -2.73
C TRP A 608 -26.08 1.47 -3.50
N GLU A 609 -26.99 2.38 -3.72
CA GLU A 609 -28.23 2.17 -4.47
C GLU A 609 -28.02 2.50 -5.93
N LEU A 610 -28.30 1.56 -6.81
CA LEU A 610 -28.11 1.70 -8.25
C LEU A 610 -29.07 2.76 -8.83
N ILE A 611 -28.52 3.70 -9.58
CA ILE A 611 -29.29 4.70 -10.35
C ILE A 611 -29.48 4.20 -11.78
N ASP A 612 -28.38 3.85 -12.46
CA ASP A 612 -28.40 3.45 -13.87
C ASP A 612 -27.17 2.63 -14.25
N THR A 613 -27.28 1.92 -15.37
CA THR A 613 -26.17 1.16 -15.99
C THR A 613 -26.19 1.41 -17.49
N ILE A 614 -25.03 1.74 -18.06
CA ILE A 614 -24.88 1.95 -19.50
C ILE A 614 -23.69 1.17 -20.06
N THR A 615 -23.77 0.84 -21.34
CA THR A 615 -22.58 0.55 -22.15
C THR A 615 -22.14 1.85 -22.80
N ALA A 616 -20.91 2.30 -22.50
CA ALA A 616 -20.40 3.55 -23.05
C ALA A 616 -20.25 3.46 -24.58
N ASP A 617 -20.60 4.53 -25.25
CA ASP A 617 -20.46 4.70 -26.70
C ASP A 617 -19.29 5.68 -27.03
N LYS A 618 -19.24 6.11 -28.28
CA LYS A 618 -18.22 7.05 -28.77
C LYS A 618 -18.32 8.45 -28.14
N SER A 619 -19.41 8.80 -27.43
CA SER A 619 -19.53 10.07 -26.70
C SER A 619 -18.63 10.11 -25.46
N LEU A 620 -18.17 8.96 -24.98
CA LEU A 620 -17.33 8.80 -23.78
C LEU A 620 -17.96 9.42 -22.53
N CYS A 621 -19.29 9.50 -22.50
CA CYS A 621 -20.04 10.16 -21.43
C CYS A 621 -21.09 9.22 -20.83
N PHE A 622 -21.22 9.24 -19.51
CA PHE A 622 -22.33 8.66 -18.77
C PHE A 622 -23.36 9.75 -18.50
N ASN A 623 -24.47 9.73 -19.20
CA ASN A 623 -25.59 10.66 -19.00
C ASN A 623 -26.66 9.97 -18.17
N ALA A 624 -26.93 10.46 -16.96
CA ALA A 624 -28.01 9.99 -16.10
C ALA A 624 -28.96 11.16 -15.76
N LYS A 625 -30.24 10.86 -15.70
CA LYS A 625 -31.31 11.85 -15.40
C LYS A 625 -31.81 11.65 -13.98
N GLN A 626 -32.29 12.75 -13.39
CA GLN A 626 -32.96 12.71 -12.07
C GLN A 626 -32.10 12.09 -10.96
N VAL A 627 -30.80 12.35 -11.00
CA VAL A 627 -29.84 11.91 -9.98
C VAL A 627 -30.00 12.76 -8.72
N PRO A 628 -30.07 12.19 -7.51
CA PRO A 628 -30.10 12.97 -6.28
C PRO A 628 -28.88 13.90 -6.15
N SER A 629 -29.14 15.20 -5.96
CA SER A 629 -28.09 16.23 -5.89
C SER A 629 -27.48 16.34 -4.51
N GLY A 630 -26.17 16.55 -4.41
CA GLY A 630 -25.46 16.78 -3.15
C GLY A 630 -25.22 15.54 -2.29
N VAL A 631 -25.57 14.32 -2.76
CA VAL A 631 -25.29 13.05 -2.09
C VAL A 631 -23.98 12.45 -2.62
N LEU A 632 -23.43 11.44 -1.90
CA LEU A 632 -22.30 10.68 -2.44
C LEU A 632 -22.75 9.82 -3.62
N LEU A 633 -22.03 9.95 -4.72
CA LEU A 633 -22.16 9.15 -5.93
C LEU A 633 -20.90 8.29 -6.14
N LEU A 634 -21.07 7.15 -6.81
CA LEU A 634 -19.99 6.26 -7.21
C LEU A 634 -20.23 5.76 -8.63
N LEU A 635 -19.30 6.06 -9.53
CA LEU A 635 -19.28 5.52 -10.88
C LEU A 635 -18.29 4.36 -10.93
N THR A 636 -18.74 3.17 -11.33
CA THR A 636 -17.95 1.94 -11.35
C THR A 636 -17.91 1.36 -12.76
N CYS A 637 -16.74 0.91 -13.21
CA CYS A 637 -16.60 0.12 -14.42
C CYS A 637 -16.85 -1.36 -14.10
N LEU A 638 -17.89 -1.95 -14.69
CA LEU A 638 -18.26 -3.35 -14.48
C LEU A 638 -17.40 -4.29 -15.32
N THR A 639 -16.90 -3.82 -16.46
CA THR A 639 -16.03 -4.60 -17.37
C THR A 639 -14.65 -4.88 -16.77
N THR A 640 -13.99 -3.86 -16.23
CA THR A 640 -12.63 -3.99 -15.67
C THR A 640 -12.60 -4.09 -14.15
N GLY A 641 -13.66 -3.67 -13.46
CA GLY A 641 -13.78 -3.71 -12.00
C GLY A 641 -12.68 -2.96 -11.24
N THR A 642 -12.02 -2.00 -11.88
CA THR A 642 -10.90 -1.25 -11.31
C THR A 642 -11.38 -0.03 -10.52
N GLU A 643 -10.45 0.79 -10.09
CA GLU A 643 -10.61 1.94 -9.21
C GLU A 643 -11.86 2.80 -9.45
N SER A 644 -12.56 3.15 -8.37
CA SER A 644 -13.68 4.10 -8.35
C SER A 644 -13.49 5.04 -7.16
N ARG A 645 -13.94 6.30 -7.29
CA ARG A 645 -13.87 7.29 -6.21
C ARG A 645 -15.24 7.86 -5.91
N PRO A 646 -15.62 8.01 -4.65
CA PRO A 646 -16.83 8.73 -4.29
C PRO A 646 -16.70 10.22 -4.65
N PHE A 647 -17.78 10.78 -5.10
CA PHE A 647 -17.88 12.19 -5.41
C PHE A 647 -19.27 12.73 -5.08
N VAL A 648 -19.36 14.04 -5.00
CA VAL A 648 -20.63 14.77 -4.98
C VAL A 648 -20.75 15.54 -6.29
N TYR A 649 -21.91 15.46 -6.93
CA TYR A 649 -22.24 16.27 -8.09
C TYR A 649 -23.22 17.37 -7.67
N ASN A 650 -22.93 18.61 -8.04
CA ASN A 650 -23.78 19.74 -7.70
C ASN A 650 -23.63 20.84 -8.75
N GLY A 651 -24.70 21.12 -9.48
CA GLY A 651 -24.76 22.18 -10.49
C GLY A 651 -23.67 22.06 -11.57
N GLY A 652 -23.41 20.88 -12.07
CA GLY A 652 -22.39 20.62 -13.09
C GLY A 652 -20.96 20.44 -12.57
N ASN A 653 -20.72 20.57 -11.26
CA ASN A 653 -19.40 20.44 -10.64
C ASN A 653 -19.26 19.10 -9.93
N ILE A 654 -18.12 18.43 -10.13
CA ILE A 654 -17.74 17.20 -9.44
C ILE A 654 -16.75 17.53 -8.33
N ILE A 655 -17.12 17.18 -7.10
CA ILE A 655 -16.26 17.28 -5.93
C ILE A 655 -15.83 15.87 -5.55
N TRP A 656 -14.57 15.54 -5.80
CA TRP A 656 -13.97 14.24 -5.47
C TRP A 656 -13.47 14.19 -4.02
N TYR A 657 -13.61 13.01 -3.40
CA TYR A 657 -13.16 12.77 -2.04
C TYR A 657 -12.06 11.73 -1.93
#